data_c58b041e6760d36378c81d1ea0f44710
#
_entry.id   c58b041e6760d36378c81d1ea0f44710
#
_cell.length_a   1.000
_cell.length_b   1.000
_cell.length_c   1.000
_cell.angle_alpha   90.00
_cell.angle_beta   90.00
_cell.angle_gamma   90.00
#
_symmetry.space_group_name_H-M   'P 1'
#
loop_
_entity.id
_entity.type
_entity.pdbx_description
1 polymer ?
#
loop_
_entity_poly.entity_id
_entity_poly.type
_entity_poly.pdbx_seq_one_letter_code
_entity_poly.pdbx_strand_id
1 'polypeptide(L)'
;MGFLAPWFIAGLAVLGVPVFVHLLRRHITTPRPVSSLMFFERGTQSSTRHRRLKYRLLFALRAALLLLLVLAFANPFVRRSAADANGRTHLIVLDNSFSMRAATRFADAKRQALAALETKLPGDKAQIMALGGELEILTQPITDGARLRSALEGIQPADGRASFSDLARAVRSLAETVHGPIDVDLFSDMQHSAMPANFADVVLPGNARLVLHPVAQGPTVPNWTVESIEAPADLSDPRDPRHSRVRAVVVGFGTPAARKTVSLIVNGKTLATRRVEVPANGRATVDFAPLDVGYGFNRCAVAIEGRDAFPADDTSIFAVRRSDPERVLFVHDAGDTRSGTYFGAALAAAAPGSYVLQSMAREQTTDVDPSRFAFIVLSDTIALPSIFEHALIPYVFKGGNVLIVLGTRAARHAPIPLWGGEVQDTHNYARSGNAAAVAQVDFSHPALEQAQPGRDNGGWSEVKVLYAAVVDPAQARVAARLTDGTPLLLEKQLGEGHLLLLASGMENLTNDLPLHPLFVAFVGRIARHLSGSESLSGSRLVDSFVQLRAAGVPVGTVASLEVIDPEGRRPLSLSQARNAQTFQLTRAGFYQIRFANGRDAVIGVNPDRRESNLESLTNDLQQLWSGSSGDNVPQRTSAPSGDKKIQPVSLWWYVMLVALAAANAEIAVASRYMGTEREEA
;
A
#
# COMPACT_ATOMS: atom_id res chain seq x y z
N MET A 1 49.99 -16.19 6.54
CA MET A 1 49.69 -16.68 7.88
C MET A 1 50.63 -16.00 8.88
N GLY A 2 50.14 -15.62 10.04
CA GLY A 2 50.92 -14.99 11.11
C GLY A 2 50.35 -15.42 12.47
N PHE A 3 50.95 -14.91 13.56
CA PHE A 3 50.48 -15.14 14.91
C PHE A 3 50.08 -13.79 15.54
N LEU A 4 48.90 -13.72 16.15
CA LEU A 4 48.43 -12.53 16.85
C LEU A 4 49.10 -12.33 18.21
N ALA A 5 49.57 -13.44 18.83
CA ALA A 5 50.23 -13.41 20.12
C ALA A 5 51.54 -14.23 20.07
N PRO A 6 52.58 -13.75 19.35
CA PRO A 6 53.83 -14.53 19.12
C PRO A 6 54.62 -14.86 20.40
N TRP A 7 54.39 -14.12 21.50
CA TRP A 7 55.02 -14.36 22.78
C TRP A 7 54.74 -15.75 23.34
N PHE A 8 53.56 -16.34 23.01
CA PHE A 8 53.20 -17.67 23.45
C PHE A 8 54.05 -18.78 22.77
N ILE A 9 54.76 -18.47 21.68
CA ILE A 9 55.69 -19.39 21.05
C ILE A 9 56.87 -19.70 22.01
N ALA A 10 57.23 -18.78 22.92
CA ALA A 10 58.21 -19.04 23.97
C ALA A 10 57.78 -20.20 24.91
N GLY A 11 56.45 -20.47 24.98
CA GLY A 11 55.91 -21.65 25.67
C GLY A 11 56.36 -23.01 25.09
N LEU A 12 56.97 -23.04 23.88
CA LEU A 12 57.63 -24.23 23.37
C LEU A 12 58.78 -24.73 24.29
N ALA A 13 59.32 -23.85 25.13
CA ALA A 13 60.31 -24.26 26.14
C ALA A 13 59.70 -25.25 27.17
N VAL A 14 58.41 -25.24 27.38
CA VAL A 14 57.70 -26.19 28.25
C VAL A 14 57.69 -27.60 27.69
N LEU A 15 57.91 -27.78 26.37
CA LEU A 15 58.12 -29.07 25.74
C LEU A 15 59.43 -29.75 26.25
N GLY A 16 60.37 -28.97 26.79
CA GLY A 16 61.60 -29.51 27.45
C GLY A 16 61.28 -30.32 28.71
N VAL A 17 60.16 -30.05 29.41
CA VAL A 17 59.78 -30.71 30.67
C VAL A 17 59.44 -32.19 30.45
N PRO A 18 58.58 -32.62 29.52
CA PRO A 18 58.33 -34.04 29.27
C PRO A 18 59.62 -34.76 28.73
N VAL A 19 60.42 -34.04 27.94
CA VAL A 19 61.72 -34.60 27.44
C VAL A 19 62.66 -34.82 28.61
N PHE A 20 62.82 -33.84 29.50
CA PHE A 20 63.68 -33.92 30.69
C PHE A 20 63.23 -35.02 31.65
N VAL A 21 61.88 -35.11 31.92
CA VAL A 21 61.33 -36.18 32.74
C VAL A 21 61.55 -37.58 32.10
N HIS A 22 61.47 -37.66 30.77
CA HIS A 22 61.70 -38.91 30.06
C HIS A 22 63.17 -39.35 30.11
N LEU A 23 64.11 -38.40 30.05
CA LEU A 23 65.54 -38.64 30.18
C LEU A 23 65.94 -39.00 31.62
N LEU A 24 65.31 -38.45 32.64
CA LEU A 24 65.56 -38.72 34.05
C LEU A 24 65.07 -40.10 34.52
N ARG A 25 64.19 -40.78 33.79
CA ARG A 25 63.78 -42.16 34.09
C ARG A 25 64.84 -43.17 33.64
N ARG A 26 66.05 -43.09 34.18
CA ARG A 26 67.02 -44.19 34.15
C ARG A 26 66.61 -45.23 35.18
N HIS A 27 66.16 -46.41 34.72
CA HIS A 27 65.97 -47.55 35.57
C HIS A 27 67.38 -48.04 36.03
N ILE A 28 67.68 -47.71 37.24
CA ILE A 28 68.86 -48.35 37.91
C ILE A 28 68.31 -49.68 38.43
N THR A 29 68.59 -50.74 37.67
CA THR A 29 68.44 -52.14 38.13
C THR A 29 69.74 -52.56 38.83
N THR A 30 69.71 -52.55 40.14
CA THR A 30 70.79 -53.20 40.87
C THR A 30 70.62 -54.73 40.80
N PRO A 31 71.55 -55.47 40.21
CA PRO A 31 71.42 -56.91 40.14
C PRO A 31 71.64 -57.51 41.57
N ARG A 32 70.64 -58.25 42.05
CA ARG A 32 70.76 -59.06 43.26
C ARG A 32 71.20 -60.42 42.85
N PRO A 33 72.28 -60.97 43.46
CA PRO A 33 72.78 -62.33 43.19
C PRO A 33 71.77 -63.34 43.77
N VAL A 34 71.22 -64.22 42.95
CA VAL A 34 70.32 -65.32 43.28
C VAL A 34 71.07 -66.61 43.03
N SER A 35 71.16 -67.49 44.04
CA SER A 35 72.02 -68.66 44.07
C SER A 35 71.53 -69.86 43.25
N SER A 36 70.35 -69.87 42.62
CA SER A 36 69.91 -70.97 41.75
C SER A 36 68.82 -70.49 40.79
N LEU A 37 68.95 -70.82 39.51
CA LEU A 37 67.99 -70.52 38.43
C LEU A 37 67.10 -71.71 38.05
N MET A 38 67.04 -72.77 38.86
CA MET A 38 66.46 -74.06 38.48
C MET A 38 64.89 -74.07 38.42
N PHE A 39 64.23 -72.98 38.84
CA PHE A 39 62.77 -72.90 38.89
C PHE A 39 62.17 -71.77 37.99
N PHE A 40 62.98 -71.18 37.16
CA PHE A 40 62.38 -70.15 36.24
C PHE A 40 62.16 -70.77 34.84
N GLU A 41 60.91 -71.04 34.53
CA GLU A 41 60.56 -71.36 33.17
C GLU A 41 60.84 -70.18 32.22
N ARG A 42 61.31 -70.54 31.00
CA ARG A 42 61.62 -69.56 29.96
C ARG A 42 60.34 -68.84 29.53
N GLY A 43 59.94 -67.74 30.23
CA GLY A 43 58.92 -66.81 29.76
C GLY A 43 59.37 -66.14 28.46
N THR A 44 58.55 -66.22 27.45
CA THR A 44 58.78 -65.74 26.10
C THR A 44 59.14 -64.25 26.04
N GLN A 45 60.29 -63.92 25.41
CA GLN A 45 60.81 -62.56 25.23
C GLN A 45 60.02 -61.66 24.30
N SER A 46 58.70 -61.74 24.22
CA SER A 46 57.86 -60.91 23.28
C SER A 46 57.39 -59.59 23.84
N SER A 47 57.51 -59.33 25.17
CA SER A 47 56.79 -58.18 25.76
C SER A 47 57.57 -56.84 25.79
N THR A 48 58.92 -56.88 25.66
CA THR A 48 59.70 -55.65 25.85
C THR A 48 59.73 -54.70 24.64
N ARG A 49 59.55 -55.21 23.43
CA ARG A 49 59.47 -54.36 22.23
C ARG A 49 58.17 -53.61 22.14
N HIS A 50 57.03 -54.21 22.51
CA HIS A 50 55.72 -53.60 22.52
C HIS A 50 55.58 -52.52 23.62
N ARG A 51 56.15 -52.74 24.82
CA ARG A 51 56.17 -51.75 25.91
C ARG A 51 56.94 -50.48 25.51
N ARG A 52 58.08 -50.58 24.86
CA ARG A 52 58.88 -49.41 24.41
C ARG A 52 58.19 -48.59 23.32
N LEU A 53 57.44 -49.21 22.41
CA LEU A 53 56.61 -48.51 21.38
C LEU A 53 55.46 -47.77 22.00
N LYS A 54 54.80 -48.33 22.98
CA LYS A 54 53.64 -47.77 23.66
C LYS A 54 53.96 -46.51 24.48
N TYR A 55 55.09 -46.54 25.23
CA TYR A 55 55.54 -45.33 25.95
C TYR A 55 56.00 -44.21 25.02
N ARG A 56 56.54 -44.55 23.87
CA ARG A 56 56.87 -43.55 22.84
C ARG A 56 55.62 -42.91 22.23
N LEU A 57 54.54 -43.65 22.04
CA LEU A 57 53.23 -43.11 21.53
C LEU A 57 52.59 -42.16 22.54
N LEU A 58 52.51 -42.52 23.82
CA LEU A 58 52.03 -41.67 24.90
C LEU A 58 52.85 -40.39 25.06
N PHE A 59 54.16 -40.49 24.97
CA PHE A 59 55.04 -39.34 24.98
C PHE A 59 54.84 -38.44 23.79
N ALA A 60 54.65 -38.97 22.56
CA ALA A 60 54.37 -38.21 21.35
C ALA A 60 53.03 -37.51 21.43
N LEU A 61 52.00 -38.17 22.00
CA LEU A 61 50.67 -37.57 22.18
C LEU A 61 50.69 -36.39 23.18
N ARG A 62 51.42 -36.51 24.31
CA ARG A 62 51.61 -35.43 25.30
C ARG A 62 52.39 -34.26 24.71
N ALA A 63 53.43 -34.54 23.96
CA ALA A 63 54.24 -33.51 23.30
C ALA A 63 53.37 -32.77 22.23
N ALA A 64 52.57 -33.52 21.45
CA ALA A 64 51.66 -32.96 20.47
C ALA A 64 50.54 -32.11 21.10
N LEU A 65 50.00 -32.56 22.26
CA LEU A 65 48.96 -31.79 22.99
C LEU A 65 49.54 -30.45 23.48
N LEU A 66 50.73 -30.45 24.10
CA LEU A 66 51.38 -29.23 24.54
C LEU A 66 51.72 -28.31 23.37
N LEU A 67 52.18 -28.87 22.23
CA LEU A 67 52.43 -28.10 21.02
C LEU A 67 51.16 -27.44 20.48
N LEU A 68 50.06 -28.19 20.40
CA LEU A 68 48.77 -27.68 19.95
C LEU A 68 48.21 -26.59 20.88
N LEU A 69 48.43 -26.74 22.19
CA LEU A 69 48.02 -25.77 23.19
C LEU A 69 48.80 -24.46 23.06
N VAL A 70 50.12 -24.54 22.89
CA VAL A 70 50.98 -23.37 22.59
C VAL A 70 50.57 -22.71 21.28
N LEU A 71 50.28 -23.49 20.24
CA LEU A 71 49.83 -22.98 18.96
C LEU A 71 48.45 -22.30 19.07
N ALA A 72 47.52 -22.85 19.86
CA ALA A 72 46.22 -22.25 20.10
C ALA A 72 46.33 -20.87 20.80
N PHE A 73 47.20 -20.77 21.84
CA PHE A 73 47.44 -19.49 22.51
C PHE A 73 48.24 -18.49 21.67
N ALA A 74 49.12 -18.97 20.77
CA ALA A 74 49.80 -18.12 19.80
C ALA A 74 48.84 -17.47 18.78
N ASN A 75 47.58 -17.95 18.74
CA ASN A 75 46.47 -17.43 17.93
C ASN A 75 46.88 -17.27 16.44
N PRO A 76 47.03 -18.37 15.70
CA PRO A 76 47.35 -18.31 14.28
C PRO A 76 46.21 -17.64 13.51
N PHE A 77 46.53 -16.77 12.56
CA PHE A 77 45.57 -16.10 11.72
C PHE A 77 45.89 -16.22 10.24
N VAL A 78 44.85 -16.24 9.43
CA VAL A 78 44.96 -16.11 7.97
C VAL A 78 44.57 -14.70 7.58
N ARG A 79 45.36 -14.07 6.75
CA ARG A 79 45.03 -12.76 6.18
C ARG A 79 43.95 -12.93 5.14
N ARG A 80 42.73 -12.45 5.44
CA ARG A 80 41.63 -12.38 4.49
C ARG A 80 41.45 -10.94 4.07
N SER A 81 41.31 -10.70 2.78
CA SER A 81 41.08 -9.35 2.29
C SER A 81 39.74 -8.84 2.87
N ALA A 82 39.73 -7.65 3.48
CA ALA A 82 38.51 -7.06 4.03
C ALA A 82 37.45 -6.83 2.95
N ALA A 83 37.83 -6.89 1.67
CA ALA A 83 36.90 -6.85 0.55
C ALA A 83 35.90 -8.01 0.52
N ASP A 84 36.23 -9.15 1.19
CA ASP A 84 35.35 -10.32 1.25
C ASP A 84 34.43 -10.33 2.49
N ALA A 85 34.66 -9.45 3.48
CA ALA A 85 33.89 -9.43 4.73
C ALA A 85 32.65 -8.50 4.70
N ASN A 86 32.67 -7.45 3.88
CA ASN A 86 31.55 -6.55 3.66
C ASN A 86 31.21 -6.53 2.16
N GLY A 87 30.55 -7.58 1.68
CA GLY A 87 30.00 -7.62 0.33
C GLY A 87 29.08 -6.40 0.10
N ARG A 88 29.17 -5.77 -1.06
CA ARG A 88 28.23 -4.72 -1.46
C ARG A 88 26.84 -5.30 -1.59
N THR A 89 25.84 -4.46 -1.32
CA THR A 89 24.44 -4.80 -1.62
C THR A 89 24.03 -4.02 -2.86
N HIS A 90 23.75 -4.74 -3.95
CA HIS A 90 23.22 -4.16 -5.18
C HIS A 90 21.72 -4.19 -5.15
N LEU A 91 21.08 -3.03 -5.29
CA LEU A 91 19.64 -2.91 -5.50
C LEU A 91 19.41 -2.73 -6.99
N ILE A 92 18.87 -3.73 -7.65
CA ILE A 92 18.46 -3.67 -9.04
C ILE A 92 16.98 -3.29 -9.05
N VAL A 93 16.71 -2.04 -9.41
CA VAL A 93 15.36 -1.47 -9.45
C VAL A 93 14.93 -1.35 -10.90
N LEU A 94 13.94 -2.14 -11.28
CA LEU A 94 13.34 -2.09 -12.61
C LEU A 94 12.04 -1.31 -12.55
N ASP A 95 11.99 -0.19 -13.26
CA ASP A 95 10.76 0.55 -13.48
C ASP A 95 9.83 -0.27 -14.37
N ASN A 96 8.66 -0.57 -13.86
CA ASN A 96 7.60 -1.26 -14.58
C ASN A 96 6.30 -0.44 -14.63
N SER A 97 6.39 0.88 -14.42
CA SER A 97 5.26 1.81 -14.49
C SER A 97 4.57 1.81 -15.86
N PHE A 98 3.44 2.49 -15.92
CA PHE A 98 2.59 2.50 -17.10
C PHE A 98 3.32 3.10 -18.32
N SER A 99 4.12 4.15 -18.16
CA SER A 99 4.92 4.78 -19.23
C SER A 99 5.94 3.84 -19.88
N MET A 100 6.40 2.83 -19.12
CA MET A 100 7.33 1.83 -19.63
C MET A 100 6.73 0.93 -20.72
N ARG A 101 5.40 0.96 -20.92
CA ARG A 101 4.72 0.29 -22.06
C ARG A 101 4.92 1.01 -23.36
N ALA A 102 5.45 2.25 -23.35
CA ALA A 102 5.72 3.01 -24.58
C ALA A 102 6.87 2.37 -25.38
N ALA A 103 6.63 2.09 -26.65
CA ALA A 103 7.60 1.49 -27.58
C ALA A 103 8.33 0.26 -26.97
N THR A 104 9.67 0.30 -26.89
CA THR A 104 10.51 -0.82 -26.41
C THR A 104 11.07 -0.57 -25.00
N ARG A 105 10.65 0.50 -24.29
CA ARG A 105 11.26 0.98 -23.04
C ARG A 105 11.42 -0.13 -22.01
N PHE A 106 10.34 -0.88 -21.73
CA PHE A 106 10.37 -1.94 -20.72
C PHE A 106 11.32 -3.09 -21.12
N ALA A 107 11.29 -3.52 -22.38
CA ALA A 107 12.17 -4.58 -22.88
C ALA A 107 13.64 -4.18 -22.80
N ASP A 108 13.94 -2.91 -23.10
CA ASP A 108 15.29 -2.36 -23.04
C ASP A 108 15.79 -2.23 -21.60
N ALA A 109 14.94 -1.74 -20.67
CA ALA A 109 15.25 -1.66 -19.26
C ALA A 109 15.54 -3.05 -18.65
N LYS A 110 14.67 -4.02 -18.96
CA LYS A 110 14.81 -5.39 -18.48
C LYS A 110 16.09 -6.05 -18.99
N ARG A 111 16.43 -5.83 -20.28
CA ARG A 111 17.69 -6.33 -20.85
C ARG A 111 18.91 -5.71 -20.18
N GLN A 112 18.91 -4.38 -19.95
CA GLN A 112 20.00 -3.70 -19.23
C GLN A 112 20.13 -4.18 -17.79
N ALA A 113 19.02 -4.37 -17.09
CA ALA A 113 19.00 -4.87 -15.71
C ALA A 113 19.55 -6.31 -15.62
N LEU A 114 19.22 -7.18 -16.58
CA LEU A 114 19.78 -8.53 -16.65
C LEU A 114 21.30 -8.49 -16.92
N ALA A 115 21.77 -7.62 -17.81
CA ALA A 115 23.20 -7.44 -18.06
C ALA A 115 23.94 -6.91 -16.81
N ALA A 116 23.34 -5.96 -16.07
CA ALA A 116 23.92 -5.46 -14.81
C ALA A 116 24.04 -6.56 -13.74
N LEU A 117 23.04 -7.45 -13.67
CA LEU A 117 23.08 -8.58 -12.75
C LEU A 117 24.26 -9.54 -13.05
N GLU A 118 24.62 -9.70 -14.33
CA GLU A 118 25.75 -10.54 -14.75
C GLU A 118 27.13 -9.97 -14.36
N THR A 119 27.23 -8.65 -14.21
CA THR A 119 28.46 -7.98 -13.79
C THR A 119 28.72 -8.04 -12.27
N LYS A 120 27.78 -8.57 -11.49
CA LYS A 120 27.88 -8.70 -10.04
C LYS A 120 29.04 -9.64 -9.66
N LEU A 121 29.87 -9.22 -8.69
CA LEU A 121 30.97 -10.06 -8.21
C LEU A 121 30.46 -11.23 -7.34
N PRO A 122 31.15 -12.38 -7.38
CA PRO A 122 30.89 -13.46 -6.43
C PRO A 122 31.08 -12.95 -4.99
N GLY A 123 30.06 -13.12 -4.15
CA GLY A 123 30.08 -12.66 -2.76
C GLY A 123 29.28 -11.36 -2.50
N ASP A 124 29.02 -10.54 -3.51
CA ASP A 124 28.10 -9.42 -3.38
C ASP A 124 26.65 -9.93 -3.32
N LYS A 125 25.82 -9.29 -2.48
CA LYS A 125 24.39 -9.56 -2.42
C LYS A 125 23.66 -8.68 -3.43
N ALA A 126 22.57 -9.18 -4.01
CA ALA A 126 21.67 -8.35 -4.79
C ALA A 126 20.22 -8.54 -4.35
N GLN A 127 19.43 -7.51 -4.56
CA GLN A 127 18.00 -7.48 -4.29
C GLN A 127 17.30 -6.90 -5.51
N ILE A 128 16.20 -7.53 -5.93
CA ILE A 128 15.38 -7.09 -7.05
C ILE A 128 14.15 -6.37 -6.52
N MET A 129 13.89 -5.19 -7.07
CA MET A 129 12.70 -4.40 -6.80
C MET A 129 12.04 -3.99 -8.12
N ALA A 130 10.72 -3.90 -8.13
CA ALA A 130 9.93 -3.34 -9.22
C ALA A 130 9.29 -2.02 -8.77
N LEU A 131 9.34 -0.99 -9.63
CA LEU A 131 8.86 0.36 -9.33
C LEU A 131 7.70 0.71 -10.28
N GLY A 132 6.46 0.49 -9.85
CA GLY A 132 5.30 0.78 -10.69
C GLY A 132 4.00 0.80 -9.88
N GLY A 133 3.59 1.96 -9.39
CA GLY A 133 2.47 2.13 -8.47
C GLY A 133 2.95 2.02 -7.04
N GLU A 134 3.12 0.81 -6.52
CA GLU A 134 3.85 0.55 -5.28
C GLU A 134 5.25 -0.01 -5.59
N LEU A 135 6.20 0.27 -4.70
CA LEU A 135 7.51 -0.35 -4.79
C LEU A 135 7.42 -1.79 -4.27
N GLU A 136 7.57 -2.76 -5.16
CA GLU A 136 7.51 -4.18 -4.84
C GLU A 136 8.91 -4.74 -4.61
N ILE A 137 9.14 -5.36 -3.45
CA ILE A 137 10.38 -6.04 -3.09
C ILE A 137 10.25 -7.52 -3.47
N LEU A 138 10.85 -7.93 -4.59
CA LEU A 138 10.70 -9.28 -5.13
C LEU A 138 11.65 -10.30 -4.48
N THR A 139 12.81 -9.84 -4.01
CA THR A 139 13.77 -10.71 -3.31
C THR A 139 14.34 -10.02 -2.10
N GLN A 140 14.78 -10.80 -1.11
CA GLN A 140 15.67 -10.30 -0.07
C GLN A 140 17.10 -10.20 -0.63
N PRO A 141 18.03 -9.48 0.04
CA PRO A 141 19.44 -9.44 -0.38
C PRO A 141 20.08 -10.83 -0.36
N ILE A 142 20.24 -11.46 -1.53
CA ILE A 142 20.79 -12.82 -1.71
C ILE A 142 21.95 -12.81 -2.70
N THR A 143 22.75 -13.88 -2.67
CA THR A 143 23.88 -14.09 -3.58
C THR A 143 23.53 -15.00 -4.75
N ASP A 144 22.41 -15.71 -4.69
CA ASP A 144 21.95 -16.67 -5.70
C ASP A 144 21.51 -15.98 -6.99
N GLY A 145 22.38 -16.00 -8.00
CA GLY A 145 22.13 -15.37 -9.29
C GLY A 145 20.97 -15.98 -10.08
N ALA A 146 20.67 -17.28 -9.92
CA ALA A 146 19.58 -17.92 -10.63
C ALA A 146 18.21 -17.43 -10.11
N ARG A 147 18.06 -17.32 -8.79
CA ARG A 147 16.87 -16.77 -8.16
C ARG A 147 16.67 -15.29 -8.50
N LEU A 148 17.73 -14.50 -8.49
CA LEU A 148 17.68 -13.07 -8.87
C LEU A 148 17.28 -12.91 -10.34
N ARG A 149 17.84 -13.69 -11.25
CA ARG A 149 17.47 -13.69 -12.67
C ARG A 149 16.00 -14.07 -12.86
N SER A 150 15.54 -15.14 -12.23
CA SER A 150 14.15 -15.57 -12.33
C SER A 150 13.18 -14.52 -11.80
N ALA A 151 13.52 -13.83 -10.70
CA ALA A 151 12.70 -12.73 -10.18
C ALA A 151 12.63 -11.57 -11.18
N LEU A 152 13.77 -11.16 -11.77
CA LEU A 152 13.83 -10.08 -12.75
C LEU A 152 13.09 -10.43 -14.06
N GLU A 153 13.22 -11.66 -14.54
CA GLU A 153 12.50 -12.16 -15.71
C GLU A 153 10.98 -12.23 -15.48
N GLY A 154 10.55 -12.43 -14.23
CA GLY A 154 9.13 -12.47 -13.84
C GLY A 154 8.44 -11.12 -13.87
N ILE A 155 9.16 -9.99 -13.81
CA ILE A 155 8.55 -8.66 -13.81
C ILE A 155 7.81 -8.41 -15.12
N GLN A 156 6.58 -7.90 -15.00
CA GLN A 156 5.73 -7.48 -16.13
C GLN A 156 5.41 -5.98 -16.00
N PRO A 157 5.10 -5.28 -17.10
CA PRO A 157 4.63 -3.90 -17.05
C PRO A 157 3.36 -3.78 -16.20
N ALA A 158 3.35 -2.86 -15.25
CA ALA A 158 2.21 -2.52 -14.41
C ALA A 158 1.36 -1.39 -15.03
N ASP A 159 0.29 -1.01 -14.35
CA ASP A 159 -0.58 0.08 -14.75
C ASP A 159 -0.44 1.29 -13.81
N GLY A 160 0.37 1.17 -12.76
CA GLY A 160 0.64 2.22 -11.78
C GLY A 160 1.67 3.24 -12.24
N ARG A 161 1.83 4.30 -11.46
CA ARG A 161 2.81 5.36 -11.71
C ARG A 161 4.05 5.16 -10.85
N ALA A 162 5.23 5.30 -11.46
CA ALA A 162 6.49 5.29 -10.71
C ALA A 162 6.58 6.46 -9.70
N SER A 163 7.23 6.21 -8.55
CA SER A 163 7.51 7.21 -7.52
C SER A 163 8.95 7.08 -7.02
N PHE A 164 9.80 8.05 -7.39
CA PHE A 164 11.20 8.05 -6.94
C PHE A 164 11.33 8.35 -5.44
N SER A 165 10.35 9.02 -4.84
CA SER A 165 10.32 9.20 -3.37
C SER A 165 10.09 7.90 -2.62
N ASP A 166 9.32 6.97 -3.18
CA ASP A 166 9.08 5.65 -2.57
C ASP A 166 10.34 4.79 -2.65
N LEU A 167 11.06 4.84 -3.78
CA LEU A 167 12.38 4.23 -3.91
C LEU A 167 13.35 4.78 -2.85
N ALA A 168 13.45 6.12 -2.72
CA ALA A 168 14.37 6.73 -1.76
C ALA A 168 14.01 6.35 -0.32
N ARG A 169 12.72 6.25 0.01
CA ARG A 169 12.24 5.80 1.32
C ARG A 169 12.63 4.34 1.60
N ALA A 170 12.46 3.45 0.63
CA ALA A 170 12.85 2.06 0.75
C ALA A 170 14.38 1.89 0.93
N VAL A 171 15.17 2.66 0.17
CA VAL A 171 16.64 2.65 0.32
C VAL A 171 17.06 3.15 1.69
N ARG A 172 16.43 4.23 2.23
CA ARG A 172 16.69 4.71 3.60
C ARG A 172 16.37 3.64 4.64
N SER A 173 15.24 2.98 4.53
CA SER A 173 14.86 1.88 5.45
C SER A 173 15.83 0.69 5.36
N LEU A 174 16.28 0.34 4.15
CA LEU A 174 17.27 -0.73 3.98
C LEU A 174 18.63 -0.34 4.59
N ALA A 175 19.04 0.93 4.47
CA ALA A 175 20.31 1.41 5.01
C ALA A 175 20.38 1.37 6.54
N GLU A 176 19.25 1.37 7.23
CA GLU A 176 19.19 1.16 8.68
C GLU A 176 19.57 -0.26 9.08
N THR A 177 19.28 -1.24 8.22
CA THR A 177 19.56 -2.67 8.48
C THR A 177 20.86 -3.14 7.87
N VAL A 178 21.27 -2.56 6.74
CA VAL A 178 22.49 -2.91 6.00
C VAL A 178 23.58 -1.89 6.27
N HIS A 179 24.58 -2.27 7.06
CA HIS A 179 25.70 -1.38 7.47
C HIS A 179 26.82 -1.26 6.42
N GLY A 180 26.64 -1.86 5.23
CA GLY A 180 27.61 -1.83 4.12
C GLY A 180 27.25 -0.81 3.04
N PRO A 181 28.11 -0.64 2.02
CA PRO A 181 27.80 0.19 0.87
C PRO A 181 26.66 -0.43 0.05
N ILE A 182 25.72 0.41 -0.37
CA ILE A 182 24.56 0.05 -1.19
C ILE A 182 24.73 0.71 -2.56
N ASP A 183 24.77 -0.08 -3.62
CA ASP A 183 24.72 0.40 -4.99
C ASP A 183 23.29 0.23 -5.52
N VAL A 184 22.64 1.33 -5.90
CA VAL A 184 21.27 1.36 -6.41
C VAL A 184 21.30 1.59 -7.91
N ASP A 185 21.01 0.55 -8.69
CA ASP A 185 20.92 0.59 -10.14
C ASP A 185 19.44 0.77 -10.54
N LEU A 186 19.06 1.95 -11.02
CA LEU A 186 17.70 2.28 -11.43
C LEU A 186 17.57 2.25 -12.96
N PHE A 187 16.80 1.30 -13.47
CA PHE A 187 16.47 1.13 -14.90
C PHE A 187 15.08 1.70 -15.15
N SER A 188 14.99 2.91 -15.74
CA SER A 188 13.75 3.65 -15.91
C SER A 188 13.82 4.53 -17.16
N ASP A 189 12.68 4.98 -17.67
CA ASP A 189 12.60 6.05 -18.66
C ASP A 189 12.83 7.44 -18.08
N MET A 190 13.08 7.51 -16.75
CA MET A 190 13.35 8.75 -16.02
C MET A 190 12.28 9.81 -16.20
N GLN A 191 11.01 9.41 -16.20
CA GLN A 191 9.91 10.31 -16.48
C GLN A 191 9.78 11.42 -15.43
N HIS A 192 9.47 12.63 -15.89
CA HIS A 192 9.31 13.81 -15.01
C HIS A 192 8.18 13.61 -13.98
N SER A 193 7.13 12.87 -14.35
CA SER A 193 5.99 12.56 -13.46
C SER A 193 6.35 11.74 -12.22
N ALA A 194 7.44 10.96 -12.28
CA ALA A 194 7.92 10.13 -11.17
C ALA A 194 8.67 10.94 -10.08
N MET A 195 9.12 12.16 -10.43
CA MET A 195 9.86 13.03 -9.52
C MET A 195 8.89 13.77 -8.59
N PRO A 196 9.12 13.78 -7.25
CA PRO A 196 8.31 14.58 -6.34
C PRO A 196 8.59 16.08 -6.49
N ALA A 197 7.67 16.90 -6.01
CA ALA A 197 7.83 18.35 -6.03
C ALA A 197 8.99 18.83 -5.13
N ASN A 198 9.27 18.10 -4.05
CA ASN A 198 10.38 18.41 -3.14
C ASN A 198 11.55 17.46 -3.40
N PHE A 199 12.67 18.00 -3.88
CA PHE A 199 13.88 17.23 -4.17
C PHE A 199 14.47 16.52 -2.93
N ALA A 200 14.25 17.04 -1.72
CA ALA A 200 14.73 16.41 -0.49
C ALA A 200 14.15 14.98 -0.28
N ASP A 201 12.98 14.69 -0.88
CA ASP A 201 12.32 13.39 -0.73
C ASP A 201 13.03 12.26 -1.49
N VAL A 202 13.88 12.61 -2.47
CA VAL A 202 14.64 11.64 -3.29
C VAL A 202 16.10 11.50 -2.87
N VAL A 203 16.57 12.26 -1.89
CA VAL A 203 17.95 12.18 -1.39
C VAL A 203 18.18 10.83 -0.71
N LEU A 204 19.24 10.14 -1.12
CA LEU A 204 19.64 8.84 -0.57
C LEU A 204 20.59 9.01 0.63
N PRO A 205 20.69 8.01 1.51
CA PRO A 205 21.65 8.02 2.62
C PRO A 205 23.09 7.95 2.11
N GLY A 206 24.07 8.48 2.90
CA GLY A 206 25.47 8.62 2.49
C GLY A 206 26.21 7.32 2.21
N ASN A 207 25.68 6.14 2.61
CA ASN A 207 26.21 4.83 2.26
C ASN A 207 25.58 4.23 0.99
N ALA A 208 24.62 4.93 0.36
CA ALA A 208 23.96 4.49 -0.86
C ALA A 208 24.42 5.34 -2.06
N ARG A 209 24.80 4.67 -3.14
CA ARG A 209 25.19 5.27 -4.41
C ARG A 209 24.12 4.99 -5.45
N LEU A 210 23.60 6.02 -6.11
CA LEU A 210 22.63 5.88 -7.20
C LEU A 210 23.33 5.86 -8.56
N VAL A 211 22.99 4.86 -9.36
CA VAL A 211 23.41 4.75 -10.76
C VAL A 211 22.13 4.73 -11.60
N LEU A 212 21.98 5.73 -12.45
CA LEU A 212 20.83 5.85 -13.33
C LEU A 212 21.11 5.19 -14.69
N HIS A 213 20.18 4.36 -15.14
CA HIS A 213 20.21 3.70 -16.43
C HIS A 213 18.99 4.15 -17.27
N PRO A 214 19.04 5.35 -17.88
CA PRO A 214 17.93 5.86 -18.66
C PRO A 214 17.74 5.06 -19.95
N VAL A 215 16.52 4.55 -20.18
CA VAL A 215 16.16 3.79 -21.39
C VAL A 215 15.49 4.66 -22.45
N ALA A 216 14.98 5.82 -22.08
CA ALA A 216 14.44 6.81 -23.00
C ALA A 216 15.50 7.88 -23.27
N GLN A 217 16.31 7.68 -24.30
CA GLN A 217 17.31 8.66 -24.75
C GLN A 217 16.88 9.26 -26.09
N GLY A 218 16.92 10.59 -26.21
CA GLY A 218 16.57 11.28 -27.45
C GLY A 218 15.41 12.27 -27.29
N PRO A 219 14.86 12.79 -28.39
CA PRO A 219 13.74 13.72 -28.35
C PRO A 219 12.49 13.05 -27.79
N THR A 220 11.67 13.86 -27.11
CA THR A 220 10.38 13.42 -26.57
C THR A 220 9.53 12.78 -27.67
N VAL A 221 9.06 11.57 -27.44
CA VAL A 221 8.22 10.84 -28.38
C VAL A 221 6.83 11.47 -28.39
N PRO A 222 6.28 11.87 -29.56
CA PRO A 222 4.94 12.43 -29.65
C PRO A 222 3.88 11.43 -29.18
N ASN A 223 2.97 11.90 -28.33
CA ASN A 223 1.91 11.08 -27.77
C ASN A 223 0.59 11.86 -27.68
N TRP A 224 -0.54 11.23 -28.01
CA TRP A 224 -1.90 11.73 -27.81
C TRP A 224 -2.64 10.81 -26.86
N THR A 225 -3.34 11.37 -25.89
CA THR A 225 -4.09 10.58 -24.91
C THR A 225 -5.45 11.21 -24.58
N VAL A 226 -6.36 10.40 -24.07
CA VAL A 226 -7.59 10.88 -23.42
C VAL A 226 -7.25 11.22 -21.98
N GLU A 227 -7.06 12.52 -21.68
CA GLU A 227 -6.63 13.03 -20.37
C GLU A 227 -7.70 12.82 -19.28
N SER A 228 -8.94 13.14 -19.60
CA SER A 228 -10.04 13.03 -18.65
C SER A 228 -11.38 12.76 -19.34
N ILE A 229 -12.30 12.15 -18.60
CA ILE A 229 -13.68 11.93 -19.02
C ILE A 229 -14.59 12.41 -17.90
N GLU A 230 -15.53 13.27 -18.23
CA GLU A 230 -16.68 13.65 -17.41
C GLU A 230 -17.91 12.93 -17.97
N ALA A 231 -18.46 11.98 -17.23
CA ALA A 231 -19.62 11.19 -17.62
C ALA A 231 -20.50 10.94 -16.41
N PRO A 232 -21.83 10.80 -16.59
CA PRO A 232 -22.71 10.43 -15.50
C PRO A 232 -22.40 9.00 -15.02
N ALA A 233 -22.34 8.78 -13.72
CA ALA A 233 -22.21 7.44 -13.15
C ALA A 233 -23.56 6.68 -13.20
N ASP A 234 -24.66 7.41 -12.97
CA ASP A 234 -26.03 6.92 -13.05
C ASP A 234 -26.82 7.71 -14.09
N LEU A 235 -27.62 7.01 -14.88
CA LEU A 235 -28.46 7.59 -15.92
C LEU A 235 -29.88 7.04 -15.81
N SER A 236 -30.84 7.89 -15.48
CA SER A 236 -32.26 7.55 -15.41
C SER A 236 -33.02 7.89 -16.70
N ASP A 237 -32.69 9.01 -17.32
CA ASP A 237 -33.26 9.41 -18.61
C ASP A 237 -32.15 9.69 -19.64
N PRO A 238 -31.92 8.78 -20.62
CA PRO A 238 -30.92 8.98 -21.66
C PRO A 238 -31.28 10.09 -22.64
N ARG A 239 -32.55 10.54 -22.67
CA ARG A 239 -33.02 11.60 -23.60
C ARG A 239 -32.75 13.00 -23.09
N ASP A 240 -32.44 13.16 -21.78
CA ASP A 240 -32.07 14.47 -21.25
C ASP A 240 -30.59 14.78 -21.63
N PRO A 241 -30.37 15.72 -22.58
CA PRO A 241 -29.00 16.02 -23.05
C PRO A 241 -28.12 16.69 -22.00
N ARG A 242 -28.70 17.17 -20.88
CA ARG A 242 -27.95 17.80 -19.79
C ARG A 242 -27.30 16.76 -18.91
N HIS A 243 -27.96 15.61 -18.71
CA HIS A 243 -27.53 14.54 -17.82
C HIS A 243 -26.98 13.29 -18.55
N SER A 244 -27.13 13.22 -19.89
CA SER A 244 -26.63 12.14 -20.73
C SER A 244 -25.40 12.54 -21.57
N ARG A 245 -24.70 13.61 -21.18
CA ARG A 245 -23.51 14.11 -21.88
C ARG A 245 -22.25 13.41 -21.38
N VAL A 246 -21.42 12.99 -22.30
CA VAL A 246 -20.05 12.56 -22.04
C VAL A 246 -19.11 13.61 -22.61
N ARG A 247 -18.27 14.18 -21.80
CA ARG A 247 -17.21 15.12 -22.18
C ARG A 247 -15.86 14.46 -22.01
N ALA A 248 -15.04 14.44 -23.06
CA ALA A 248 -13.69 13.95 -23.02
C ALA A 248 -12.70 15.06 -23.38
N VAL A 249 -11.58 15.10 -22.70
CA VAL A 249 -10.46 15.99 -23.02
C VAL A 249 -9.36 15.16 -23.66
N VAL A 250 -8.96 15.52 -24.88
CA VAL A 250 -7.84 14.93 -25.59
C VAL A 250 -6.67 15.89 -25.50
N VAL A 251 -5.49 15.37 -25.18
CA VAL A 251 -4.26 16.14 -25.07
C VAL A 251 -3.15 15.54 -25.94
N GLY A 252 -2.29 16.39 -26.47
CA GLY A 252 -1.07 16.00 -27.18
C GLY A 252 0.18 16.46 -26.44
N PHE A 253 1.15 15.57 -26.26
CA PHE A 253 2.46 15.82 -25.66
C PHE A 253 3.56 15.66 -26.70
N GLY A 254 4.40 16.67 -26.90
CA GLY A 254 5.45 16.63 -27.94
C GLY A 254 4.89 16.54 -29.37
N THR A 255 3.62 16.92 -29.59
CA THR A 255 2.90 16.68 -30.84
C THR A 255 2.73 17.94 -31.66
N PRO A 256 2.71 17.84 -33.02
CA PRO A 256 2.21 18.91 -33.87
C PRO A 256 0.69 19.07 -33.74
N ALA A 257 0.14 20.17 -34.25
CA ALA A 257 -1.31 20.28 -34.39
C ALA A 257 -1.84 19.20 -35.33
N ALA A 258 -2.88 18.49 -34.88
CA ALA A 258 -3.42 17.38 -35.67
C ALA A 258 -4.95 17.26 -35.51
N ARG A 259 -5.59 16.77 -36.56
CA ARG A 259 -7.00 16.39 -36.55
C ARG A 259 -7.11 14.94 -36.12
N LYS A 260 -7.71 14.69 -34.94
CA LYS A 260 -7.91 13.35 -34.36
C LYS A 260 -9.37 12.93 -34.47
N THR A 261 -9.59 11.66 -34.68
CA THR A 261 -10.91 11.02 -34.59
C THR A 261 -11.06 10.41 -33.22
N VAL A 262 -12.12 10.76 -32.52
CA VAL A 262 -12.41 10.27 -31.14
C VAL A 262 -13.74 9.54 -31.17
N SER A 263 -13.75 8.32 -30.69
CA SER A 263 -14.91 7.44 -30.71
C SER A 263 -15.40 7.13 -29.29
N LEU A 264 -16.71 7.24 -29.06
CA LEU A 264 -17.39 6.76 -27.85
C LEU A 264 -17.85 5.32 -28.10
N ILE A 265 -17.42 4.42 -27.26
CA ILE A 265 -17.71 2.98 -27.34
C ILE A 265 -18.56 2.59 -26.12
N VAL A 266 -19.64 1.85 -26.34
CA VAL A 266 -20.53 1.33 -25.29
C VAL A 266 -20.67 -0.18 -25.48
N ASN A 267 -20.34 -0.96 -24.45
CA ASN A 267 -20.42 -2.41 -24.45
C ASN A 267 -19.72 -3.05 -25.68
N GLY A 268 -18.57 -2.48 -26.08
CA GLY A 268 -17.78 -2.93 -27.23
C GLY A 268 -18.29 -2.45 -28.61
N LYS A 269 -19.35 -1.66 -28.67
CA LYS A 269 -19.88 -1.10 -29.93
C LYS A 269 -19.64 0.41 -29.97
N THR A 270 -19.17 0.93 -31.10
CA THR A 270 -19.02 2.37 -31.32
C THR A 270 -20.40 3.01 -31.41
N LEU A 271 -20.70 3.89 -30.44
CA LEU A 271 -21.95 4.63 -30.40
C LEU A 271 -21.87 5.92 -31.22
N ALA A 272 -20.78 6.66 -31.11
CA ALA A 272 -20.59 7.93 -31.79
C ALA A 272 -19.11 8.18 -32.08
N THR A 273 -18.83 8.91 -33.16
CA THR A 273 -17.50 9.34 -33.56
C THR A 273 -17.48 10.84 -33.78
N ARG A 274 -16.43 11.53 -33.35
CA ARG A 274 -16.22 12.97 -33.52
C ARG A 274 -14.80 13.24 -34.00
N ARG A 275 -14.65 14.24 -34.88
CA ARG A 275 -13.34 14.75 -35.28
C ARG A 275 -13.06 16.04 -34.53
N VAL A 276 -11.86 16.16 -33.97
CA VAL A 276 -11.43 17.31 -33.22
C VAL A 276 -10.04 17.75 -33.64
N GLU A 277 -9.81 19.04 -33.72
CA GLU A 277 -8.48 19.62 -33.93
C GLU A 277 -7.80 19.84 -32.60
N VAL A 278 -6.71 19.11 -32.38
CA VAL A 278 -5.88 19.25 -31.18
C VAL A 278 -4.72 20.17 -31.53
N PRO A 279 -4.54 21.30 -30.84
CA PRO A 279 -3.41 22.20 -31.07
C PRO A 279 -2.07 21.51 -30.78
N ALA A 280 -0.97 22.05 -31.30
CA ALA A 280 0.37 21.56 -30.98
C ALA A 280 0.62 21.67 -29.46
N ASN A 281 1.00 20.54 -28.84
CA ASN A 281 1.19 20.44 -27.38
C ASN A 281 -0.02 20.98 -26.58
N GLY A 282 -1.23 20.83 -27.11
CA GLY A 282 -2.43 21.44 -26.57
C GLY A 282 -3.52 20.45 -26.22
N ARG A 283 -4.66 21.00 -25.81
CA ARG A 283 -5.85 20.26 -25.40
C ARG A 283 -7.04 20.59 -26.27
N ALA A 284 -7.91 19.61 -26.46
CA ALA A 284 -9.18 19.82 -27.14
C ALA A 284 -10.28 19.03 -26.44
N THR A 285 -11.45 19.64 -26.30
CA THR A 285 -12.62 19.02 -25.66
C THR A 285 -13.54 18.43 -26.72
N VAL A 286 -14.05 17.23 -26.46
CA VAL A 286 -15.00 16.52 -27.31
C VAL A 286 -16.24 16.20 -26.50
N ASP A 287 -17.40 16.62 -26.98
CA ASP A 287 -18.68 16.34 -26.36
C ASP A 287 -19.45 15.28 -27.15
N PHE A 288 -19.96 14.29 -26.46
CA PHE A 288 -20.88 13.28 -26.97
C PHE A 288 -22.21 13.40 -26.22
N ALA A 289 -23.30 13.55 -26.96
CA ALA A 289 -24.65 13.58 -26.42
C ALA A 289 -25.64 13.17 -27.53
N PRO A 290 -26.75 12.47 -27.19
CA PRO A 290 -27.02 11.82 -25.91
C PRO A 290 -26.26 10.50 -25.74
N LEU A 291 -26.02 10.09 -24.49
CA LEU A 291 -25.49 8.77 -24.15
C LEU A 291 -26.64 7.77 -24.07
N ASP A 292 -26.87 7.02 -25.14
CA ASP A 292 -27.89 5.95 -25.13
C ASP A 292 -27.25 4.62 -24.70
N VAL A 293 -27.62 4.15 -23.53
CA VAL A 293 -27.12 2.91 -22.93
C VAL A 293 -28.27 2.00 -22.52
N GLY A 294 -28.03 0.70 -22.48
CA GLY A 294 -29.00 -0.28 -21.99
C GLY A 294 -29.21 -0.22 -20.48
N TYR A 295 -30.32 -0.77 -19.97
CA TYR A 295 -30.54 -0.92 -18.54
C TYR A 295 -29.45 -1.77 -17.87
N GLY A 296 -29.13 -1.43 -16.62
CA GLY A 296 -28.07 -2.04 -15.85
C GLY A 296 -26.71 -1.36 -16.07
N PHE A 297 -25.64 -2.08 -15.77
CA PHE A 297 -24.27 -1.56 -15.89
C PHE A 297 -23.78 -1.64 -17.35
N ASN A 298 -23.27 -0.52 -17.84
CA ASN A 298 -22.69 -0.40 -19.16
C ASN A 298 -21.21 -0.07 -19.06
N ARG A 299 -20.38 -0.81 -19.81
CA ARG A 299 -18.95 -0.59 -19.94
C ARG A 299 -18.72 0.36 -21.12
N CYS A 300 -18.18 1.53 -20.80
CA CYS A 300 -17.99 2.59 -21.78
C CYS A 300 -16.50 2.92 -21.93
N ALA A 301 -16.11 3.38 -23.10
CA ALA A 301 -14.78 3.86 -23.38
C ALA A 301 -14.80 5.04 -24.36
N VAL A 302 -13.84 5.93 -24.20
CA VAL A 302 -13.49 6.92 -25.23
C VAL A 302 -12.13 6.55 -25.77
N ALA A 303 -12.03 6.40 -27.07
CA ALA A 303 -10.80 6.01 -27.76
C ALA A 303 -10.42 7.01 -28.87
N ILE A 304 -9.12 7.27 -29.00
CA ILE A 304 -8.53 8.05 -30.10
C ILE A 304 -8.16 7.07 -31.20
N GLU A 305 -8.58 7.35 -32.44
CA GLU A 305 -8.16 6.56 -33.60
C GLU A 305 -6.76 6.94 -34.05
N GLY A 306 -6.00 5.94 -34.44
CA GLY A 306 -4.61 6.05 -34.86
C GLY A 306 -3.69 5.37 -33.85
N ARG A 307 -2.53 4.93 -34.29
CA ARG A 307 -1.50 4.34 -33.43
C ARG A 307 -0.34 5.32 -33.34
N ASP A 308 0.05 5.64 -32.12
CA ASP A 308 1.32 6.29 -31.84
C ASP A 308 2.29 5.34 -31.12
N ALA A 309 3.31 5.86 -30.47
CA ALA A 309 4.29 5.03 -29.78
C ALA A 309 3.77 4.46 -28.44
N PHE A 310 2.60 4.93 -27.94
CA PHE A 310 2.03 4.51 -26.69
C PHE A 310 0.53 4.16 -26.79
N PRO A 311 0.16 3.13 -27.56
CA PRO A 311 -1.25 2.78 -27.81
C PRO A 311 -2.04 2.41 -26.54
N ALA A 312 -1.37 2.13 -25.42
CA ALA A 312 -2.02 1.74 -24.17
C ALA A 312 -2.84 2.88 -23.53
N ASP A 313 -2.51 4.15 -23.84
CA ASP A 313 -3.18 5.32 -23.30
C ASP A 313 -4.14 6.02 -24.28
N ASP A 314 -4.27 5.51 -25.49
CA ASP A 314 -5.25 5.97 -26.48
C ASP A 314 -6.70 5.80 -26.03
N THR A 315 -6.96 4.96 -25.02
CA THR A 315 -8.29 4.61 -24.53
C THR A 315 -8.43 4.95 -23.06
N SER A 316 -9.54 5.59 -22.70
CA SER A 316 -9.96 5.80 -21.32
C SER A 316 -11.34 5.18 -21.09
N ILE A 317 -11.52 4.47 -19.98
CA ILE A 317 -12.71 3.68 -19.69
C ILE A 317 -13.52 4.26 -18.53
N PHE A 318 -14.81 4.04 -18.56
CA PHE A 318 -15.73 4.41 -17.50
C PHE A 318 -16.95 3.50 -17.51
N ALA A 319 -17.67 3.42 -16.41
CA ALA A 319 -18.90 2.67 -16.31
C ALA A 319 -20.09 3.62 -16.08
N VAL A 320 -21.24 3.28 -16.65
CA VAL A 320 -22.49 3.99 -16.46
C VAL A 320 -23.58 2.99 -16.10
N ARG A 321 -24.30 3.25 -15.01
CA ARG A 321 -25.48 2.47 -14.65
C ARG A 321 -26.73 3.19 -15.18
N ARG A 322 -27.54 2.48 -15.97
CA ARG A 322 -28.90 2.95 -16.31
C ARG A 322 -29.90 2.22 -15.42
N SER A 323 -30.69 2.97 -14.71
CA SER A 323 -31.75 2.46 -13.83
C SER A 323 -33.00 3.31 -13.93
N ASP A 324 -34.14 2.78 -13.52
CA ASP A 324 -35.31 3.61 -13.25
C ASP A 324 -35.00 4.61 -12.15
N PRO A 325 -35.75 5.75 -12.11
CA PRO A 325 -35.59 6.72 -11.05
C PRO A 325 -35.72 6.08 -9.67
N GLU A 326 -34.78 6.37 -8.77
CA GLU A 326 -34.78 5.83 -7.42
C GLU A 326 -35.90 6.44 -6.60
N ARG A 327 -36.61 5.62 -5.83
CA ARG A 327 -37.73 6.11 -4.98
C ARG A 327 -37.18 6.66 -3.69
N VAL A 328 -37.65 7.83 -3.29
CA VAL A 328 -37.37 8.48 -2.01
C VAL A 328 -38.64 8.58 -1.23
N LEU A 329 -38.69 8.08 0.00
CA LEU A 329 -39.82 8.21 0.87
C LEU A 329 -39.68 9.47 1.73
N PHE A 330 -40.66 10.36 1.67
CA PHE A 330 -40.76 11.54 2.53
C PHE A 330 -41.94 11.40 3.48
N VAL A 331 -41.62 11.13 4.75
CA VAL A 331 -42.61 10.94 5.82
C VAL A 331 -42.78 12.26 6.55
N HIS A 332 -44.03 12.74 6.64
CA HIS A 332 -44.36 13.99 7.32
C HIS A 332 -45.59 13.82 8.21
N ASP A 333 -45.86 14.77 9.06
CA ASP A 333 -47.09 14.83 9.83
C ASP A 333 -48.26 15.31 8.95
N ALA A 334 -49.48 14.87 9.21
CA ALA A 334 -50.66 15.11 8.38
C ALA A 334 -50.91 16.59 8.06
N GLY A 335 -50.45 17.52 8.89
CA GLY A 335 -50.58 18.96 8.69
C GLY A 335 -49.42 19.66 7.96
N ASP A 336 -48.32 18.94 7.65
CA ASP A 336 -47.15 19.52 6.98
C ASP A 336 -47.16 19.21 5.48
N THR A 337 -47.58 20.16 4.68
CA THR A 337 -47.52 20.07 3.21
C THR A 337 -46.35 20.87 2.63
N ARG A 338 -45.69 21.75 3.41
CA ARG A 338 -44.65 22.68 2.94
C ARG A 338 -43.30 22.01 2.79
N SER A 339 -42.86 21.32 3.83
CA SER A 339 -41.53 20.68 3.84
C SER A 339 -41.34 19.73 2.66
N GLY A 340 -42.34 18.88 2.38
CA GLY A 340 -42.33 17.99 1.21
C GLY A 340 -42.33 18.74 -0.13
N THR A 341 -43.02 19.90 -0.21
CA THR A 341 -43.02 20.73 -1.44
C THR A 341 -41.64 21.34 -1.69
N TYR A 342 -41.00 21.96 -0.68
CA TYR A 342 -39.65 22.53 -0.82
C TYR A 342 -38.63 21.47 -1.14
N PHE A 343 -38.64 20.36 -0.39
CA PHE A 343 -37.69 19.25 -0.61
C PHE A 343 -37.87 18.65 -2.01
N GLY A 344 -39.12 18.37 -2.42
CA GLY A 344 -39.41 17.78 -3.73
C GLY A 344 -39.01 18.70 -4.89
N ALA A 345 -39.28 20.00 -4.79
CA ALA A 345 -38.86 20.98 -5.80
C ALA A 345 -37.34 21.08 -5.91
N ALA A 346 -36.64 21.10 -4.76
CA ALA A 346 -35.19 21.15 -4.72
C ALA A 346 -34.57 19.84 -5.27
N LEU A 347 -35.14 18.70 -4.93
CA LEU A 347 -34.67 17.38 -5.41
C LEU A 347 -34.86 17.27 -6.93
N ALA A 348 -36.02 17.67 -7.45
CA ALA A 348 -36.30 17.67 -8.89
C ALA A 348 -35.38 18.63 -9.67
N ALA A 349 -35.05 19.79 -9.07
CA ALA A 349 -34.14 20.76 -9.68
C ALA A 349 -32.67 20.32 -9.64
N ALA A 350 -32.25 19.68 -8.54
CA ALA A 350 -30.86 19.24 -8.33
C ALA A 350 -30.49 17.97 -9.13
N ALA A 351 -31.45 17.05 -9.28
CA ALA A 351 -31.21 15.75 -9.93
C ALA A 351 -32.46 15.36 -10.77
N PRO A 352 -32.71 16.06 -11.87
CA PRO A 352 -33.87 15.82 -12.72
C PRO A 352 -33.93 14.38 -13.21
N GLY A 353 -35.11 13.74 -13.04
CA GLY A 353 -35.30 12.37 -13.49
C GLY A 353 -34.60 11.27 -12.71
N SER A 354 -33.72 11.60 -11.76
CA SER A 354 -32.96 10.60 -10.99
C SER A 354 -33.74 10.03 -9.80
N TYR A 355 -34.68 10.82 -9.25
CA TYR A 355 -35.43 10.44 -8.08
C TYR A 355 -36.92 10.67 -8.28
N VAL A 356 -37.75 9.80 -7.68
CA VAL A 356 -39.21 9.97 -7.54
C VAL A 356 -39.51 10.08 -6.06
N LEU A 357 -40.01 11.26 -5.65
CA LEU A 357 -40.41 11.51 -4.28
C LEU A 357 -41.82 10.96 -4.03
N GLN A 358 -41.91 10.05 -3.07
CA GLN A 358 -43.20 9.58 -2.54
C GLN A 358 -43.40 10.20 -1.16
N SER A 359 -44.27 11.23 -1.11
CA SER A 359 -44.60 11.91 0.13
C SER A 359 -45.87 11.29 0.73
N MET A 360 -45.85 11.01 2.04
CA MET A 360 -46.97 10.45 2.75
C MET A 360 -46.99 10.85 4.23
N ALA A 361 -48.18 10.89 4.79
CA ALA A 361 -48.33 11.13 6.21
C ALA A 361 -47.86 9.93 7.03
N ARG A 362 -47.30 10.15 8.23
CA ARG A 362 -46.75 9.11 9.10
C ARG A 362 -47.73 7.97 9.38
N GLU A 363 -49.04 8.28 9.50
CA GLU A 363 -50.08 7.29 9.76
C GLU A 363 -50.22 6.26 8.60
N GLN A 364 -49.82 6.64 7.39
CA GLN A 364 -49.92 5.82 6.18
C GLN A 364 -48.72 4.90 5.99
N THR A 365 -47.73 4.98 6.87
CA THR A 365 -46.46 4.21 6.72
C THR A 365 -46.54 2.79 7.27
N THR A 366 -47.63 2.37 7.91
CA THR A 366 -47.77 1.09 8.62
C THR A 366 -47.39 -0.13 7.76
N ASP A 367 -47.82 -0.12 6.47
CA ASP A 367 -47.60 -1.24 5.55
C ASP A 367 -46.49 -0.96 4.53
N VAL A 368 -45.65 0.06 4.78
CA VAL A 368 -44.59 0.45 3.86
C VAL A 368 -43.34 -0.36 4.14
N ASP A 369 -42.80 -1.03 3.10
CA ASP A 369 -41.51 -1.68 3.15
C ASP A 369 -40.39 -0.67 2.87
N PRO A 370 -39.55 -0.34 3.87
CA PRO A 370 -38.42 0.60 3.73
C PRO A 370 -37.41 0.20 2.64
N SER A 371 -37.23 -1.09 2.38
CA SER A 371 -36.22 -1.59 1.44
C SER A 371 -36.46 -1.19 -0.02
N ARG A 372 -37.67 -0.71 -0.34
CA ARG A 372 -38.07 -0.24 -1.68
C ARG A 372 -37.60 1.18 -2.00
N PHE A 373 -37.02 1.89 -1.01
CA PHE A 373 -36.58 3.28 -1.14
C PHE A 373 -35.06 3.37 -1.03
N ALA A 374 -34.46 4.24 -1.84
CA ALA A 374 -33.03 4.53 -1.82
C ALA A 374 -32.62 5.16 -0.49
N PHE A 375 -33.43 6.09 0.00
CA PHE A 375 -33.34 6.66 1.34
C PHE A 375 -34.69 7.18 1.80
N ILE A 376 -34.79 7.46 3.09
CA ILE A 376 -36.03 7.89 3.74
C ILE A 376 -35.80 9.22 4.44
N VAL A 377 -36.75 10.15 4.32
CA VAL A 377 -36.76 11.44 5.02
C VAL A 377 -37.87 11.41 6.06
N LEU A 378 -37.53 11.63 7.32
CA LEU A 378 -38.46 11.78 8.43
C LEU A 378 -38.54 13.28 8.77
N SER A 379 -39.55 13.98 8.31
CA SER A 379 -39.68 15.42 8.45
C SER A 379 -40.57 15.78 9.63
N ASP A 380 -39.96 16.28 10.71
CA ASP A 380 -40.61 16.77 11.96
C ASP A 380 -41.64 15.79 12.55
N THR A 381 -41.30 14.48 12.46
CA THR A 381 -42.14 13.38 12.98
C THR A 381 -41.65 12.97 14.35
N ILE A 382 -42.46 13.14 15.40
CA ILE A 382 -42.10 12.82 16.79
C ILE A 382 -42.31 11.34 17.09
N ALA A 383 -43.28 10.69 16.48
CA ALA A 383 -43.58 9.27 16.68
C ALA A 383 -44.00 8.64 15.35
N LEU A 384 -43.46 7.49 15.08
CA LEU A 384 -43.78 6.66 13.93
C LEU A 384 -44.69 5.49 14.36
N PRO A 385 -45.49 4.91 13.47
CA PRO A 385 -46.13 3.63 13.75
C PRO A 385 -45.08 2.59 14.12
N SER A 386 -45.33 1.88 15.22
CA SER A 386 -44.32 0.93 15.78
C SER A 386 -43.88 -0.13 14.77
N ILE A 387 -44.75 -0.61 13.90
CA ILE A 387 -44.43 -1.57 12.83
C ILE A 387 -43.40 -0.96 11.87
N PHE A 388 -43.59 0.27 11.44
CA PHE A 388 -42.69 0.95 10.51
C PHE A 388 -41.33 1.28 11.19
N GLU A 389 -41.38 1.77 12.44
CA GLU A 389 -40.15 2.06 13.19
C GLU A 389 -39.30 0.80 13.39
N HIS A 390 -39.91 -0.36 13.75
CA HIS A 390 -39.21 -1.64 13.82
C HIS A 390 -38.68 -2.09 12.47
N ALA A 391 -39.33 -1.80 11.36
CA ALA A 391 -38.83 -2.13 10.03
C ALA A 391 -37.68 -1.23 9.57
N LEU A 392 -37.59 0.01 10.07
CA LEU A 392 -36.48 0.93 9.75
C LEU A 392 -35.13 0.47 10.37
N ILE A 393 -35.13 -0.18 11.53
CA ILE A 393 -33.91 -0.64 12.20
C ILE A 393 -33.12 -1.59 11.30
N PRO A 394 -33.65 -2.75 10.86
CA PRO A 394 -32.91 -3.65 9.97
C PRO A 394 -32.62 -3.04 8.59
N TYR A 395 -33.46 -2.10 8.11
CA TYR A 395 -33.20 -1.36 6.88
C TYR A 395 -31.89 -0.57 6.98
N VAL A 396 -31.72 0.22 8.07
CA VAL A 396 -30.49 1.01 8.26
C VAL A 396 -29.28 0.09 8.53
N PHE A 397 -29.43 -0.94 9.37
CA PHE A 397 -28.35 -1.89 9.61
C PHE A 397 -27.81 -2.57 8.35
N LYS A 398 -28.68 -2.76 7.34
CA LYS A 398 -28.30 -3.35 6.03
C LYS A 398 -27.77 -2.33 5.02
N GLY A 399 -27.62 -1.06 5.38
CA GLY A 399 -27.08 -0.02 4.50
C GLY A 399 -28.12 0.93 3.94
N GLY A 400 -29.37 0.91 4.43
CA GLY A 400 -30.35 1.94 4.16
C GLY A 400 -30.01 3.22 4.92
N ASN A 401 -30.37 4.37 4.35
CA ASN A 401 -30.02 5.67 4.92
C ASN A 401 -31.27 6.48 5.26
N VAL A 402 -31.20 7.26 6.33
CA VAL A 402 -32.33 8.07 6.79
C VAL A 402 -31.88 9.49 7.09
N LEU A 403 -32.63 10.47 6.56
CA LEU A 403 -32.52 11.86 6.95
C LEU A 403 -33.60 12.17 7.98
N ILE A 404 -33.22 12.59 9.15
CA ILE A 404 -34.10 13.03 10.23
C ILE A 404 -34.06 14.56 10.25
N VAL A 405 -35.21 15.19 10.15
CA VAL A 405 -35.36 16.64 10.16
C VAL A 405 -36.20 17.03 11.37
N LEU A 406 -35.67 17.89 12.23
CA LEU A 406 -36.35 18.33 13.44
C LEU A 406 -36.92 19.76 13.24
N GLY A 407 -38.20 19.87 13.27
CA GLY A 407 -38.90 21.15 13.14
C GLY A 407 -39.54 21.60 14.45
N THR A 408 -40.57 22.45 14.35
CA THR A 408 -41.24 23.09 15.50
C THR A 408 -42.03 22.13 16.40
N ARG A 409 -42.30 20.89 15.94
CA ARG A 409 -42.93 19.83 16.73
C ARG A 409 -41.97 19.10 17.64
N ALA A 410 -40.66 19.16 17.33
CA ALA A 410 -39.62 18.60 18.16
C ALA A 410 -39.51 19.38 19.47
N ALA A 411 -40.32 18.99 20.47
CA ALA A 411 -40.32 19.58 21.80
C ALA A 411 -39.16 19.03 22.65
N ARG A 412 -38.83 19.72 23.74
CA ARG A 412 -37.88 19.26 24.75
C ARG A 412 -38.31 17.88 25.28
N HIS A 413 -37.34 16.96 25.40
CA HIS A 413 -37.52 15.55 25.77
C HIS A 413 -38.32 14.71 24.75
N ALA A 414 -38.57 15.21 23.54
CA ALA A 414 -39.14 14.38 22.48
C ALA A 414 -38.13 13.34 22.00
N PRO A 415 -38.49 12.05 21.90
CA PRO A 415 -37.58 11.02 21.39
C PRO A 415 -37.30 11.27 19.91
N ILE A 416 -36.06 11.07 19.48
CA ILE A 416 -35.67 11.21 18.09
C ILE A 416 -35.66 9.80 17.48
N PRO A 417 -36.50 9.50 16.47
CA PRO A 417 -36.59 8.17 15.87
C PRO A 417 -35.22 7.67 15.38
N LEU A 418 -34.88 6.42 15.65
CA LEU A 418 -33.63 5.75 15.27
C LEU A 418 -32.34 6.36 15.87
N TRP A 419 -32.36 7.59 16.37
CA TRP A 419 -31.15 8.27 16.85
C TRP A 419 -30.64 7.72 18.19
N GLY A 420 -31.53 7.18 19.00
CA GLY A 420 -31.21 6.65 20.32
C GLY A 420 -30.98 7.73 21.40
N GLY A 421 -31.65 8.85 21.24
CA GLY A 421 -31.63 9.98 22.17
C GLY A 421 -32.87 10.83 22.09
N GLU A 422 -32.92 11.91 22.86
CA GLU A 422 -34.02 12.86 22.90
C GLU A 422 -33.55 14.29 22.59
N VAL A 423 -34.48 15.17 22.25
CA VAL A 423 -34.23 16.61 22.11
C VAL A 423 -33.96 17.19 23.49
N GLN A 424 -32.75 17.69 23.75
CA GLN A 424 -32.34 18.24 25.05
C GLN A 424 -33.03 19.58 25.34
N ASP A 425 -33.05 20.47 24.36
CA ASP A 425 -33.67 21.78 24.45
C ASP A 425 -34.08 22.29 23.05
N THR A 426 -34.74 23.44 22.98
CA THR A 426 -35.12 24.07 21.73
C THR A 426 -34.82 25.57 21.77
N HIS A 427 -34.13 26.06 20.76
CA HIS A 427 -33.82 27.47 20.61
C HIS A 427 -34.80 28.10 19.60
N ASN A 428 -35.67 28.99 20.06
CA ASN A 428 -36.54 29.76 19.20
C ASN A 428 -36.04 31.22 19.14
N TYR A 429 -35.16 31.48 18.18
CA TYR A 429 -34.51 32.78 17.99
C TYR A 429 -35.52 33.84 17.54
N ALA A 430 -36.56 33.44 16.78
CA ALA A 430 -37.58 34.37 16.28
C ALA A 430 -38.35 35.03 17.43
N ARG A 431 -38.55 34.35 18.57
CA ARG A 431 -39.24 34.95 19.74
C ARG A 431 -38.47 36.10 20.36
N SER A 432 -37.14 36.10 20.24
CA SER A 432 -36.28 37.18 20.71
C SER A 432 -35.99 38.23 19.63
N GLY A 433 -36.66 38.15 18.46
CA GLY A 433 -36.41 39.05 17.33
C GLY A 433 -35.08 38.86 16.61
N ASN A 434 -34.37 37.75 16.90
CA ASN A 434 -33.05 37.42 16.37
C ASN A 434 -33.11 36.24 15.42
N ALA A 435 -32.00 35.97 14.76
CA ALA A 435 -31.74 34.75 14.00
C ALA A 435 -30.31 34.27 14.29
N ALA A 436 -30.09 32.98 14.36
CA ALA A 436 -28.75 32.43 14.39
C ALA A 436 -28.22 32.21 12.95
N ALA A 437 -26.95 32.44 12.72
CA ALA A 437 -26.31 32.13 11.44
C ALA A 437 -25.48 30.83 11.56
N VAL A 438 -25.19 30.22 10.42
CA VAL A 438 -24.28 29.06 10.38
C VAL A 438 -22.85 29.55 10.45
N ALA A 439 -22.11 29.17 11.52
CA ALA A 439 -20.76 29.67 11.79
C ALA A 439 -19.67 28.70 11.37
N GLN A 440 -19.88 27.40 11.57
CA GLN A 440 -18.92 26.37 11.24
C GLN A 440 -19.52 25.36 10.29
N VAL A 441 -18.79 25.04 9.22
CA VAL A 441 -19.19 24.07 8.19
C VAL A 441 -17.99 23.19 7.87
N ASP A 442 -18.17 21.88 8.01
CA ASP A 442 -17.18 20.88 7.63
C ASP A 442 -17.36 20.52 6.14
N PHE A 443 -16.62 21.19 5.26
CA PHE A 443 -16.68 20.94 3.82
C PHE A 443 -16.06 19.60 3.38
N SER A 444 -15.43 18.86 4.28
CA SER A 444 -15.01 17.48 4.01
C SER A 444 -16.18 16.47 4.10
N HIS A 445 -17.33 16.94 4.61
CA HIS A 445 -18.55 16.13 4.65
C HIS A 445 -19.24 16.14 3.29
N PRO A 446 -19.60 14.97 2.70
CA PRO A 446 -20.18 14.87 1.36
C PRO A 446 -21.43 15.73 1.14
N ALA A 447 -22.31 15.82 2.14
CA ALA A 447 -23.52 16.66 2.06
C ALA A 447 -23.22 18.17 1.98
N LEU A 448 -22.01 18.61 2.33
CA LEU A 448 -21.61 20.02 2.42
C LEU A 448 -20.45 20.39 1.48
N GLU A 449 -19.91 19.44 0.74
CA GLU A 449 -18.80 19.63 -0.19
C GLU A 449 -19.05 20.81 -1.15
N GLN A 450 -18.02 21.64 -1.38
CA GLN A 450 -18.13 22.78 -2.32
C GLN A 450 -17.47 22.47 -3.65
N ALA A 451 -18.10 22.87 -4.74
CA ALA A 451 -17.54 22.76 -6.09
C ALA A 451 -16.33 23.70 -6.32
N GLN A 452 -16.16 24.74 -5.50
CA GLN A 452 -15.02 25.66 -5.56
C GLN A 452 -14.58 26.04 -4.13
N PRO A 453 -13.44 25.54 -3.63
CA PRO A 453 -12.88 26.00 -2.37
C PRO A 453 -12.38 27.44 -2.50
N GLY A 454 -12.82 28.36 -1.65
CA GLY A 454 -12.21 29.67 -1.50
C GLY A 454 -13.09 30.90 -1.44
N ARG A 455 -14.41 30.77 -1.38
CA ARG A 455 -15.32 31.88 -1.06
C ARG A 455 -16.11 31.60 0.21
N ASP A 456 -16.17 32.61 1.08
CA ASP A 456 -16.93 32.75 2.32
C ASP A 456 -17.96 31.64 2.59
N ASN A 457 -17.63 30.65 3.44
CA ASN A 457 -18.52 29.56 3.92
C ASN A 457 -19.58 29.04 2.93
N GLY A 458 -19.37 29.22 1.59
CA GLY A 458 -20.26 28.76 0.52
C GLY A 458 -21.71 29.28 0.58
N GLY A 459 -21.92 30.44 1.16
CA GLY A 459 -23.25 31.04 1.36
C GLY A 459 -23.96 30.55 2.62
N TRP A 460 -23.37 29.63 3.39
CA TRP A 460 -24.00 29.16 4.64
C TRP A 460 -24.11 30.24 5.70
N SER A 461 -23.21 31.21 5.75
CA SER A 461 -23.22 32.33 6.69
C SER A 461 -24.39 33.29 6.46
N GLU A 462 -25.01 33.29 5.26
CA GLU A 462 -26.17 34.11 4.92
C GLU A 462 -27.47 33.47 5.40
N VAL A 463 -27.49 32.17 5.70
CA VAL A 463 -28.68 31.44 6.14
C VAL A 463 -29.04 31.84 7.56
N LYS A 464 -30.28 32.26 7.73
CA LYS A 464 -30.89 32.65 9.02
C LYS A 464 -31.71 31.50 9.58
N VAL A 465 -31.27 30.97 10.72
CA VAL A 465 -31.99 29.94 11.46
C VAL A 465 -32.84 30.62 12.55
N LEU A 466 -34.15 30.42 12.49
CA LEU A 466 -35.13 30.98 13.41
C LEU A 466 -35.52 30.02 14.53
N TYR A 467 -35.38 28.72 14.26
CA TYR A 467 -35.63 27.63 15.20
C TYR A 467 -34.63 26.51 15.02
N ALA A 468 -34.05 26.01 16.13
CA ALA A 468 -33.21 24.85 16.14
C ALA A 468 -33.49 23.97 17.36
N ALA A 469 -33.51 22.66 17.17
CA ALA A 469 -33.51 21.67 18.25
C ALA A 469 -32.06 21.45 18.76
N VAL A 470 -31.88 21.38 20.07
CA VAL A 470 -30.61 21.07 20.68
C VAL A 470 -30.51 19.54 20.88
N VAL A 471 -29.58 18.92 20.20
CA VAL A 471 -29.37 17.48 20.24
C VAL A 471 -27.96 17.19 20.77
N ASP A 472 -27.86 16.21 21.66
CA ASP A 472 -26.54 15.72 22.11
C ASP A 472 -25.82 15.06 20.93
N PRO A 473 -24.64 15.58 20.52
CA PRO A 473 -23.88 14.96 19.46
C PRO A 473 -23.38 13.56 19.79
N ALA A 474 -23.19 13.23 21.10
CA ALA A 474 -22.70 11.92 21.54
C ALA A 474 -21.55 11.39 20.65
N GLN A 475 -21.79 10.29 19.91
CA GLN A 475 -20.84 9.69 18.97
C GLN A 475 -21.03 10.15 17.51
N ALA A 476 -21.88 11.16 17.26
CA ALA A 476 -22.15 11.65 15.92
C ALA A 476 -21.08 12.66 15.45
N ARG A 477 -20.78 12.65 14.17
CA ARG A 477 -19.97 13.69 13.51
C ARG A 477 -20.83 14.94 13.35
N VAL A 478 -20.39 16.07 13.89
CA VAL A 478 -21.05 17.36 13.69
C VAL A 478 -20.48 18.01 12.43
N ALA A 479 -21.30 18.09 11.38
CA ALA A 479 -20.92 18.64 10.09
C ALA A 479 -21.19 20.16 9.98
N ALA A 480 -22.16 20.71 10.75
CA ALA A 480 -22.40 22.16 10.80
C ALA A 480 -22.83 22.61 12.19
N ARG A 481 -22.46 23.84 12.58
CA ARG A 481 -22.83 24.49 13.84
C ARG A 481 -23.33 25.92 13.62
N LEU A 482 -24.23 26.34 14.48
CA LEU A 482 -24.70 27.73 14.56
C LEU A 482 -23.69 28.60 15.33
N THR A 483 -23.91 29.91 15.31
CA THR A 483 -23.10 30.94 15.98
C THR A 483 -23.05 30.79 17.50
N ASP A 484 -24.05 30.19 18.11
CA ASP A 484 -24.11 29.89 19.55
C ASP A 484 -23.52 28.53 19.91
N GLY A 485 -22.94 27.80 18.92
CA GLY A 485 -22.37 26.47 19.08
C GLY A 485 -23.35 25.31 18.95
N THR A 486 -24.65 25.58 18.79
CA THR A 486 -25.69 24.54 18.60
C THR A 486 -25.39 23.71 17.34
N PRO A 487 -25.33 22.36 17.42
CA PRO A 487 -25.19 21.51 16.25
C PRO A 487 -26.41 21.65 15.32
N LEU A 488 -26.13 21.91 14.03
CA LEU A 488 -27.20 22.05 13.01
C LEU A 488 -27.33 20.80 12.14
N LEU A 489 -26.18 20.24 11.69
CA LEU A 489 -26.16 19.02 10.87
C LEU A 489 -25.23 18.01 11.54
N LEU A 490 -25.77 16.82 11.81
CA LEU A 490 -25.05 15.72 12.46
C LEU A 490 -25.21 14.46 11.63
N GLU A 491 -24.16 13.63 11.62
CA GLU A 491 -24.20 12.30 11.00
C GLU A 491 -23.80 11.24 12.01
N LYS A 492 -24.58 10.16 12.06
CA LYS A 492 -24.32 8.98 12.88
C LYS A 492 -24.42 7.74 12.01
N GLN A 493 -23.45 6.84 12.15
CA GLN A 493 -23.49 5.55 11.50
C GLN A 493 -24.24 4.52 12.34
N LEU A 494 -25.08 3.72 11.71
CA LEU A 494 -25.81 2.62 12.33
C LEU A 494 -25.77 1.37 11.44
N GLY A 495 -24.90 0.40 11.77
CA GLY A 495 -24.62 -0.72 10.88
C GLY A 495 -23.91 -0.25 9.60
N GLU A 496 -24.35 -0.72 8.44
CA GLU A 496 -23.82 -0.29 7.14
C GLU A 496 -24.50 0.99 6.61
N GLY A 497 -25.50 1.54 7.31
CA GLY A 497 -26.24 2.74 6.91
C GLY A 497 -25.89 3.96 7.74
N HIS A 498 -26.40 5.12 7.27
CA HIS A 498 -26.17 6.43 7.85
C HIS A 498 -27.46 7.09 8.27
N LEU A 499 -27.43 7.71 9.45
CA LEU A 499 -28.47 8.60 9.95
C LEU A 499 -27.93 10.03 9.86
N LEU A 500 -28.52 10.85 9.01
CA LEU A 500 -28.23 12.27 8.92
C LEU A 500 -29.33 13.04 9.66
N LEU A 501 -28.98 13.93 10.58
CA LEU A 501 -29.92 14.71 11.37
C LEU A 501 -29.71 16.19 11.09
N LEU A 502 -30.77 16.86 10.63
CA LEU A 502 -30.87 18.31 10.51
C LEU A 502 -31.68 18.84 11.68
N ALA A 503 -31.08 19.63 12.54
CA ALA A 503 -31.67 20.16 13.77
C ALA A 503 -32.59 21.38 13.54
N SER A 504 -33.00 21.65 12.30
CA SER A 504 -33.94 22.67 11.88
C SER A 504 -34.83 22.11 10.77
N GLY A 505 -35.97 22.73 10.48
CA GLY A 505 -36.89 22.25 9.45
C GLY A 505 -36.39 22.46 8.02
N MET A 506 -37.12 21.89 7.06
CA MET A 506 -36.87 22.08 5.62
C MET A 506 -37.92 23.01 4.99
N GLU A 507 -38.52 23.86 5.80
CA GLU A 507 -39.53 24.84 5.40
C GLU A 507 -39.14 26.26 5.89
N ASN A 508 -39.76 27.28 5.34
CA ASN A 508 -39.36 28.66 5.57
C ASN A 508 -39.87 29.29 6.90
N LEU A 509 -40.40 28.49 7.82
CA LEU A 509 -40.82 28.96 9.15
C LEU A 509 -39.71 28.79 10.20
N THR A 510 -38.87 27.80 10.03
CA THR A 510 -37.77 27.49 10.98
C THR A 510 -36.45 28.10 10.54
N ASN A 511 -36.24 28.30 9.26
CA ASN A 511 -35.08 28.94 8.67
C ASN A 511 -35.40 29.46 7.26
N ASP A 512 -34.53 30.29 6.71
CA ASP A 512 -34.67 30.81 5.36
C ASP A 512 -33.88 30.02 4.30
N LEU A 513 -33.21 28.93 4.68
CA LEU A 513 -32.44 28.07 3.77
C LEU A 513 -33.20 27.64 2.51
N PRO A 514 -34.52 27.25 2.57
CA PRO A 514 -35.26 26.88 1.38
C PRO A 514 -35.46 28.02 0.36
N LEU A 515 -35.20 29.25 0.75
CA LEU A 515 -35.28 30.42 -0.10
C LEU A 515 -33.95 30.78 -0.78
N HIS A 516 -32.86 30.13 -0.39
CA HIS A 516 -31.53 30.34 -0.95
C HIS A 516 -31.24 29.34 -2.08
N PRO A 517 -30.53 29.72 -3.14
CA PRO A 517 -30.03 28.78 -4.17
C PRO A 517 -29.21 27.62 -3.60
N LEU A 518 -28.57 27.84 -2.45
CA LEU A 518 -27.84 26.86 -1.70
C LEU A 518 -28.66 25.62 -1.34
N PHE A 519 -29.97 25.79 -1.10
CA PHE A 519 -30.87 24.69 -0.73
C PHE A 519 -30.95 23.61 -1.80
N VAL A 520 -31.03 24.01 -3.07
CA VAL A 520 -31.06 23.06 -4.19
C VAL A 520 -29.76 22.24 -4.24
N ALA A 521 -28.63 22.90 -4.09
CA ALA A 521 -27.33 22.21 -4.05
C ALA A 521 -27.20 21.28 -2.84
N PHE A 522 -27.67 21.72 -1.67
CA PHE A 522 -27.67 20.95 -0.43
C PHE A 522 -28.55 19.70 -0.52
N VAL A 523 -29.79 19.83 -0.96
CA VAL A 523 -30.71 18.70 -1.15
C VAL A 523 -30.13 17.70 -2.18
N GLY A 524 -29.56 18.20 -3.28
CA GLY A 524 -28.95 17.35 -4.27
C GLY A 524 -27.74 16.56 -3.75
N ARG A 525 -26.92 17.16 -2.89
CA ARG A 525 -25.79 16.47 -2.24
C ARG A 525 -26.26 15.45 -1.20
N ILE A 526 -27.20 15.82 -0.35
CA ILE A 526 -27.84 14.89 0.58
C ILE A 526 -28.40 13.67 -0.17
N ALA A 527 -29.13 13.91 -1.27
CA ALA A 527 -29.72 12.83 -2.05
C ALA A 527 -28.64 11.88 -2.61
N ARG A 528 -27.55 12.41 -3.16
CA ARG A 528 -26.42 11.60 -3.65
C ARG A 528 -25.72 10.85 -2.52
N HIS A 529 -25.47 11.51 -1.40
CA HIS A 529 -24.83 10.90 -0.23
C HIS A 529 -25.70 9.76 0.34
N LEU A 530 -26.97 10.01 0.61
CA LEU A 530 -27.88 9.03 1.18
C LEU A 530 -28.30 7.93 0.19
N SER A 531 -28.34 8.20 -1.12
CA SER A 531 -28.52 7.13 -2.13
C SER A 531 -27.26 6.32 -2.35
N GLY A 532 -26.08 6.77 -1.83
CA GLY A 532 -24.80 6.13 -2.03
C GLY A 532 -24.25 6.25 -3.45
N SER A 533 -24.80 7.17 -4.24
CA SER A 533 -24.35 7.41 -5.63
C SER A 533 -22.96 8.05 -5.69
N GLU A 534 -22.48 8.67 -4.61
CA GLU A 534 -21.13 9.27 -4.54
C GLU A 534 -20.00 8.24 -4.54
N SER A 535 -20.22 7.08 -3.94
CA SER A 535 -19.24 5.99 -3.94
C SER A 535 -19.12 5.29 -5.31
N LEU A 536 -20.03 5.58 -6.24
CA LEU A 536 -20.16 4.93 -7.55
C LEU A 536 -19.63 5.80 -8.70
N SER A 537 -18.53 6.56 -8.51
CA SER A 537 -17.93 7.22 -9.67
C SER A 537 -17.58 6.17 -10.72
N GLY A 538 -18.09 6.33 -11.95
CA GLY A 538 -17.91 5.35 -13.03
C GLY A 538 -16.46 5.16 -13.47
N SER A 539 -15.52 6.00 -12.99
CA SER A 539 -14.10 5.96 -13.31
C SER A 539 -13.25 6.24 -12.07
N ARG A 540 -12.16 5.48 -11.92
CA ARG A 540 -11.14 5.62 -10.87
C ARG A 540 -9.75 5.47 -11.48
N LEU A 541 -8.73 5.91 -10.75
CA LEU A 541 -7.34 5.67 -11.12
C LEU A 541 -6.83 4.37 -10.52
N VAL A 542 -5.85 3.77 -11.18
CA VAL A 542 -5.03 2.68 -10.60
C VAL A 542 -4.41 3.18 -9.29
N ASP A 543 -4.20 2.28 -8.36
CA ASP A 543 -3.71 2.50 -6.99
C ASP A 543 -4.66 3.28 -6.07
N SER A 544 -5.85 3.67 -6.54
CA SER A 544 -6.88 4.22 -5.68
C SER A 544 -7.57 3.16 -4.83
N PHE A 545 -8.07 3.58 -3.65
CA PHE A 545 -8.79 2.71 -2.74
C PHE A 545 -10.29 2.87 -2.90
N VAL A 546 -11.00 1.75 -2.85
CA VAL A 546 -12.47 1.70 -2.75
C VAL A 546 -12.84 1.23 -1.35
N GLN A 547 -13.72 1.96 -0.70
CA GLN A 547 -14.25 1.58 0.60
C GLN A 547 -15.34 0.52 0.38
N LEU A 548 -15.10 -0.69 0.86
CA LEU A 548 -15.99 -1.84 0.67
C LEU A 548 -17.06 -1.94 1.74
N ARG A 549 -16.81 -1.34 2.89
CA ARG A 549 -17.64 -1.39 4.09
C ARG A 549 -17.59 -0.06 4.82
N ALA A 550 -18.68 0.33 5.45
CA ALA A 550 -18.69 1.51 6.30
C ALA A 550 -17.71 1.38 7.47
N ALA A 551 -17.07 2.50 7.84
CA ALA A 551 -16.09 2.50 8.93
C ALA A 551 -16.77 2.19 10.28
N GLY A 552 -16.14 1.36 11.13
CA GLY A 552 -16.65 1.07 12.50
C GLY A 552 -17.68 -0.07 12.60
N VAL A 553 -18.07 -0.72 11.50
CA VAL A 553 -18.96 -1.89 11.55
C VAL A 553 -18.19 -3.10 12.07
N PRO A 554 -18.71 -3.85 13.08
CA PRO A 554 -18.06 -5.05 13.60
C PRO A 554 -17.85 -6.09 12.51
N VAL A 555 -16.65 -6.65 12.47
CA VAL A 555 -16.27 -7.76 11.59
C VAL A 555 -17.15 -8.97 11.88
N GLY A 556 -17.80 -9.54 10.84
CA GLY A 556 -18.59 -10.77 10.98
C GLY A 556 -20.10 -10.62 10.73
N THR A 557 -20.64 -9.42 10.58
CA THR A 557 -22.00 -9.24 10.04
C THR A 557 -21.99 -9.62 8.55
N VAL A 558 -22.79 -10.61 8.21
CA VAL A 558 -22.77 -11.32 6.93
C VAL A 558 -23.21 -10.38 5.81
N ALA A 559 -22.26 -9.84 5.10
CA ALA A 559 -22.54 -9.26 3.80
C ALA A 559 -21.82 -10.09 2.74
N SER A 560 -22.44 -10.30 1.62
CA SER A 560 -21.88 -10.98 0.45
C SER A 560 -20.94 -10.05 -0.32
N LEU A 561 -19.87 -9.57 0.35
CA LEU A 561 -18.87 -8.73 -0.27
C LEU A 561 -18.06 -9.54 -1.29
N GLU A 562 -17.96 -9.02 -2.50
CA GLU A 562 -17.24 -9.67 -3.58
C GLU A 562 -16.54 -8.62 -4.45
N VAL A 563 -15.30 -8.89 -4.84
CA VAL A 563 -14.57 -8.09 -5.83
C VAL A 563 -14.13 -9.03 -6.95
N ILE A 564 -14.45 -8.65 -8.18
CA ILE A 564 -13.99 -9.34 -9.39
C ILE A 564 -13.09 -8.36 -10.16
N ASP A 565 -11.86 -8.77 -10.41
CA ASP A 565 -10.87 -7.97 -11.13
C ASP A 565 -11.12 -7.95 -12.65
N PRO A 566 -10.40 -7.12 -13.44
CA PRO A 566 -10.56 -7.06 -14.89
C PRO A 566 -10.30 -8.38 -15.63
N GLU A 567 -9.58 -9.31 -15.02
CA GLU A 567 -9.27 -10.63 -15.57
C GLU A 567 -10.30 -11.70 -15.14
N GLY A 568 -11.34 -11.30 -14.39
CA GLY A 568 -12.40 -12.19 -13.90
C GLY A 568 -12.02 -13.01 -12.67
N ARG A 569 -10.89 -12.69 -12.01
CA ARG A 569 -10.45 -13.36 -10.79
C ARG A 569 -11.06 -12.69 -9.56
N ARG A 570 -11.11 -13.42 -8.46
CA ARG A 570 -11.53 -12.94 -7.15
C ARG A 570 -10.30 -12.72 -6.28
N PRO A 571 -9.75 -11.48 -6.22
CA PRO A 571 -8.52 -11.19 -5.48
C PRO A 571 -8.68 -11.36 -3.97
N LEU A 572 -9.91 -11.26 -3.44
CA LEU A 572 -10.19 -11.48 -2.03
C LEU A 572 -10.69 -12.90 -1.79
N SER A 573 -10.03 -13.64 -0.91
CA SER A 573 -10.56 -14.88 -0.35
C SER A 573 -11.78 -14.60 0.53
N LEU A 574 -12.63 -15.61 0.80
CA LEU A 574 -13.83 -15.46 1.65
C LEU A 574 -13.49 -14.93 3.06
N SER A 575 -12.35 -15.33 3.62
CA SER A 575 -11.89 -14.83 4.93
C SER A 575 -11.42 -13.38 4.87
N GLN A 576 -10.70 -12.99 3.82
CA GLN A 576 -10.29 -11.61 3.59
C GLN A 576 -11.49 -10.69 3.32
N ALA A 577 -12.46 -11.13 2.50
CA ALA A 577 -13.67 -10.37 2.21
C ALA A 577 -14.50 -10.06 3.48
N ARG A 578 -14.51 -10.97 4.46
CA ARG A 578 -15.20 -10.72 5.75
C ARG A 578 -14.56 -9.57 6.54
N ASN A 579 -13.26 -9.35 6.38
CA ASN A 579 -12.47 -8.42 7.19
C ASN A 579 -12.08 -7.14 6.43
N ALA A 580 -12.17 -7.15 5.09
CA ALA A 580 -11.75 -6.03 4.26
C ALA A 580 -12.67 -4.82 4.46
N GLN A 581 -12.06 -3.69 4.82
CA GLN A 581 -12.72 -2.38 4.85
C GLN A 581 -12.52 -1.63 3.54
N THR A 582 -11.33 -1.74 2.98
CA THR A 582 -10.93 -1.10 1.72
C THR A 582 -10.31 -2.11 0.77
N PHE A 583 -10.33 -1.81 -0.51
CA PHE A 583 -9.67 -2.57 -1.56
C PHE A 583 -8.93 -1.64 -2.50
N GLN A 584 -7.68 -1.96 -2.81
CA GLN A 584 -6.86 -1.20 -3.74
C GLN A 584 -7.06 -1.71 -5.17
N LEU A 585 -7.29 -0.80 -6.10
CA LEU A 585 -7.48 -1.08 -7.52
C LEU A 585 -6.12 -1.09 -8.24
N THR A 586 -5.47 -2.23 -8.30
CA THR A 586 -4.06 -2.35 -8.75
C THR A 586 -3.88 -2.45 -10.26
N ARG A 587 -4.95 -2.67 -11.04
CA ARG A 587 -4.88 -2.88 -12.49
C ARG A 587 -5.89 -2.02 -13.23
N ALA A 588 -5.55 -1.63 -14.44
CA ALA A 588 -6.49 -0.97 -15.35
C ALA A 588 -7.52 -1.97 -15.90
N GLY A 589 -8.76 -1.53 -16.04
CA GLY A 589 -9.86 -2.34 -16.55
C GLY A 589 -11.14 -2.18 -15.74
N PHE A 590 -12.13 -3.04 -15.99
CA PHE A 590 -13.42 -2.97 -15.31
C PHE A 590 -13.45 -3.91 -14.10
N TYR A 591 -13.61 -3.33 -12.92
CA TYR A 591 -13.90 -4.08 -11.69
C TYR A 591 -15.41 -4.20 -11.49
N GLN A 592 -15.85 -5.37 -11.00
CA GLN A 592 -17.20 -5.57 -10.48
C GLN A 592 -17.10 -5.74 -8.97
N ILE A 593 -17.82 -4.91 -8.23
CA ILE A 593 -17.74 -4.88 -6.77
C ILE A 593 -19.14 -5.04 -6.21
N ARG A 594 -19.32 -6.00 -5.32
CA ARG A 594 -20.48 -6.09 -4.43
C ARG A 594 -20.05 -5.63 -3.05
N PHE A 595 -20.63 -4.52 -2.60
CA PHE A 595 -20.32 -3.93 -1.29
C PHE A 595 -20.99 -4.70 -0.15
N ALA A 596 -20.54 -4.42 1.08
CA ALA A 596 -21.10 -5.00 2.29
C ALA A 596 -22.61 -4.69 2.48
N ASN A 597 -23.07 -3.53 2.02
CA ASN A 597 -24.47 -3.14 2.02
C ASN A 597 -25.32 -3.83 0.93
N GLY A 598 -24.76 -4.78 0.18
CA GLY A 598 -25.44 -5.53 -0.88
C GLY A 598 -25.60 -4.79 -2.21
N ARG A 599 -25.09 -3.57 -2.35
CA ARG A 599 -25.09 -2.84 -3.63
C ARG A 599 -24.02 -3.36 -4.56
N ASP A 600 -24.31 -3.38 -5.86
CA ASP A 600 -23.36 -3.72 -6.90
C ASP A 600 -22.86 -2.45 -7.59
N ALA A 601 -21.59 -2.46 -7.99
CA ALA A 601 -20.98 -1.43 -8.83
C ALA A 601 -20.09 -2.04 -9.91
N VAL A 602 -19.96 -1.34 -11.03
CA VAL A 602 -18.93 -1.55 -12.03
C VAL A 602 -18.12 -0.28 -12.12
N ILE A 603 -16.81 -0.39 -11.99
CA ILE A 603 -15.89 0.75 -11.98
C ILE A 603 -14.88 0.57 -13.11
N GLY A 604 -14.72 1.56 -13.97
CA GLY A 604 -13.65 1.63 -14.95
C GLY A 604 -12.38 2.20 -14.29
N VAL A 605 -11.31 1.44 -14.26
CA VAL A 605 -10.03 1.86 -13.65
C VAL A 605 -9.04 2.19 -14.75
N ASN A 606 -8.50 3.41 -14.70
CA ASN A 606 -7.56 3.92 -15.69
C ASN A 606 -6.19 4.18 -15.05
N PRO A 607 -5.10 4.04 -15.82
CA PRO A 607 -3.78 4.53 -15.41
C PRO A 607 -3.77 6.04 -15.18
N ASP A 608 -2.83 6.52 -14.37
CA ASP A 608 -2.62 7.95 -14.16
C ASP A 608 -2.12 8.61 -15.45
N ARG A 609 -2.86 9.56 -16.00
CA ARG A 609 -2.54 10.22 -17.27
C ARG A 609 -1.31 11.12 -17.23
N ARG A 610 -0.75 11.37 -16.05
CA ARG A 610 0.58 12.00 -15.92
C ARG A 610 1.68 11.13 -16.53
N GLU A 611 1.50 9.81 -16.56
CA GLU A 611 2.38 8.86 -17.25
C GLU A 611 2.33 8.95 -18.79
N SER A 612 1.30 9.60 -19.34
CA SER A 612 1.17 9.82 -20.78
C SER A 612 2.06 10.95 -21.32
N ASN A 613 2.56 11.83 -20.44
CA ASN A 613 3.61 12.78 -20.84
C ASN A 613 4.97 12.08 -20.79
N LEU A 614 5.45 11.64 -21.95
CA LEU A 614 6.68 10.87 -22.11
C LEU A 614 7.97 11.68 -21.96
N GLU A 615 7.92 12.90 -21.43
CA GLU A 615 9.05 13.77 -21.15
C GLU A 615 9.90 13.22 -20.01
N SER A 616 11.18 12.99 -20.29
CA SER A 616 12.15 12.53 -19.29
C SER A 616 12.79 13.70 -18.53
N LEU A 617 13.32 13.43 -17.35
CA LEU A 617 14.11 14.37 -16.58
C LEU A 617 15.28 14.89 -17.42
N THR A 618 15.59 16.19 -17.27
CA THR A 618 16.76 16.79 -17.92
C THR A 618 18.06 16.13 -17.42
N ASN A 619 19.08 16.12 -18.26
CA ASN A 619 20.39 15.56 -17.89
C ASN A 619 20.96 16.22 -16.62
N ASP A 620 20.74 17.55 -16.46
CA ASP A 620 21.20 18.28 -15.28
C ASP A 620 20.54 17.78 -13.98
N LEU A 621 19.22 17.53 -14.02
CA LEU A 621 18.49 16.96 -12.87
C LEU A 621 18.93 15.52 -12.58
N GLN A 622 19.16 14.71 -13.60
CA GLN A 622 19.68 13.34 -13.44
C GLN A 622 21.08 13.35 -12.81
N GLN A 623 21.97 14.25 -13.26
CA GLN A 623 23.30 14.42 -12.67
C GLN A 623 23.23 14.95 -11.24
N LEU A 624 22.36 15.93 -10.96
CA LEU A 624 22.16 16.44 -9.61
C LEU A 624 21.68 15.32 -8.68
N TRP A 625 20.74 14.50 -9.12
CA TRP A 625 20.21 13.41 -8.30
C TRP A 625 21.24 12.30 -8.06
N SER A 626 21.97 11.86 -9.09
CA SER A 626 23.05 10.89 -8.93
C SER A 626 24.25 11.45 -8.13
N GLY A 627 24.59 12.73 -8.29
CA GLY A 627 25.68 13.39 -7.59
C GLY A 627 25.38 13.73 -6.13
N SER A 628 24.11 13.92 -5.76
CA SER A 628 23.70 14.12 -4.36
C SER A 628 23.76 12.84 -3.53
N SER A 629 24.01 11.70 -4.18
CA SER A 629 24.02 10.36 -3.57
C SER A 629 25.45 9.87 -3.45
N GLY A 630 26.00 9.77 -2.22
CA GLY A 630 27.16 8.93 -1.96
C GLY A 630 28.55 9.55 -2.09
N ASP A 631 28.76 10.81 -1.72
CA ASP A 631 30.12 11.38 -1.59
C ASP A 631 31.05 10.56 -0.66
N ASN A 632 30.51 9.69 0.16
CA ASN A 632 31.25 8.84 1.10
C ASN A 632 31.34 7.36 0.68
N VAL A 633 30.81 6.97 -0.49
CA VAL A 633 30.93 5.58 -0.96
C VAL A 633 32.25 5.43 -1.73
N PRO A 634 33.19 4.61 -1.26
CA PRO A 634 34.46 4.42 -1.95
C PRO A 634 34.20 3.90 -3.38
N GLN A 635 34.56 4.73 -4.38
CA GLN A 635 34.57 4.27 -5.77
C GLN A 635 35.54 3.11 -5.91
N ARG A 636 35.09 2.01 -6.50
CA ARG A 636 35.98 0.99 -7.03
C ARG A 636 36.68 1.55 -8.26
N THR A 637 37.72 2.32 -8.06
CA THR A 637 38.69 2.51 -9.13
C THR A 637 39.34 1.16 -9.38
N SER A 638 39.22 0.69 -10.60
CA SER A 638 40.02 -0.42 -11.16
C SER A 638 41.45 0.04 -11.33
N ALA A 639 42.12 0.45 -10.25
CA ALA A 639 43.52 0.76 -10.20
C ALA A 639 44.26 -0.25 -9.30
N PRO A 640 45.43 -0.73 -9.71
CA PRO A 640 46.13 -1.75 -8.97
C PRO A 640 46.77 -1.17 -7.70
N SER A 641 46.62 -1.90 -6.60
CA SER A 641 47.56 -1.91 -5.46
C SER A 641 47.66 -0.60 -4.64
N GLY A 642 46.70 -0.35 -3.78
CA GLY A 642 46.89 0.51 -2.61
C GLY A 642 46.22 -0.12 -1.40
N ASP A 643 46.95 -0.39 -0.36
CA ASP A 643 46.63 -0.86 0.99
C ASP A 643 45.23 -1.51 1.20
N LYS A 644 45.12 -2.78 0.81
CA LYS A 644 44.02 -3.65 1.24
C LYS A 644 44.07 -3.74 2.77
N LYS A 645 43.13 -3.15 3.47
CA LYS A 645 42.91 -3.42 4.90
C LYS A 645 42.67 -4.91 5.07
N ILE A 646 43.69 -5.61 5.45
CA ILE A 646 43.71 -7.07 5.65
C ILE A 646 43.26 -7.30 7.08
N GLN A 647 42.11 -7.90 7.29
CA GLN A 647 41.68 -8.33 8.62
C GLN A 647 42.18 -9.73 8.94
N PRO A 648 42.83 -9.93 10.12
CA PRO A 648 43.27 -11.23 10.54
C PRO A 648 42.09 -12.06 11.03
N VAL A 649 41.77 -13.16 10.35
CA VAL A 649 40.81 -14.16 10.82
C VAL A 649 41.56 -15.16 11.70
N SER A 650 41.26 -15.18 13.01
CA SER A 650 41.94 -16.07 13.96
C SER A 650 41.41 -17.51 13.85
N LEU A 651 42.36 -18.46 13.90
CA LEU A 651 42.10 -19.90 13.76
C LEU A 651 42.24 -20.66 15.10
N TRP A 652 42.39 -19.94 16.23
CA TRP A 652 42.68 -20.54 17.54
C TRP A 652 41.68 -21.61 17.98
N TRP A 653 40.42 -21.42 17.69
CA TRP A 653 39.38 -22.33 18.13
C TRP A 653 39.39 -23.68 17.35
N TYR A 654 39.80 -23.68 16.06
CA TYR A 654 40.02 -24.92 15.31
C TYR A 654 41.22 -25.72 15.87
N VAL A 655 42.28 -24.99 16.22
CA VAL A 655 43.47 -25.62 16.86
C VAL A 655 43.06 -26.18 18.24
N MET A 656 42.20 -25.49 18.98
CA MET A 656 41.68 -25.94 20.28
C MET A 656 40.84 -27.21 20.14
N LEU A 657 40.00 -27.32 19.10
CA LEU A 657 39.23 -28.55 18.82
C LEU A 657 40.14 -29.74 18.53
N VAL A 658 41.20 -29.52 17.76
CA VAL A 658 42.23 -30.58 17.49
C VAL A 658 42.96 -30.95 18.77
N ALA A 659 43.30 -29.99 19.63
CA ALA A 659 43.91 -30.25 20.93
C ALA A 659 42.99 -31.06 21.86
N LEU A 660 41.69 -30.75 21.87
CA LEU A 660 40.66 -31.50 22.63
C LEU A 660 40.54 -32.95 22.13
N ALA A 661 40.57 -33.15 20.82
CA ALA A 661 40.57 -34.49 20.22
C ALA A 661 41.83 -35.27 20.58
N ALA A 662 43.02 -34.63 20.58
CA ALA A 662 44.27 -35.24 20.99
C ALA A 662 44.28 -35.60 22.49
N ALA A 663 43.71 -34.76 23.36
CA ALA A 663 43.54 -35.05 24.79
C ALA A 663 42.63 -36.26 25.04
N ASN A 664 41.50 -36.35 24.34
CA ASN A 664 40.62 -37.53 24.42
C ASN A 664 41.32 -38.81 23.93
N ALA A 665 42.12 -38.71 22.88
CA ALA A 665 42.92 -39.83 22.38
C ALA A 665 43.99 -40.26 23.41
N GLU A 666 44.67 -39.31 24.09
CA GLU A 666 45.60 -39.59 25.16
C GLU A 666 44.91 -40.32 26.32
N ILE A 667 43.76 -39.82 26.78
CA ILE A 667 42.99 -40.45 27.86
C ILE A 667 42.57 -41.88 27.49
N ALA A 668 42.06 -42.08 26.25
CA ALA A 668 41.67 -43.41 25.77
C ALA A 668 42.83 -44.38 25.67
N VAL A 669 44.01 -43.89 25.25
CA VAL A 669 45.22 -44.69 25.21
C VAL A 669 45.72 -44.95 26.63
N ALA A 670 45.75 -43.96 27.51
CA ALA A 670 46.20 -44.11 28.91
C ALA A 670 45.29 -45.04 29.72
N SER A 671 43.95 -44.97 29.55
CA SER A 671 42.99 -45.83 30.25
C SER A 671 43.11 -47.32 29.84
N ARG A 672 43.38 -47.60 28.57
CA ARG A 672 43.68 -48.96 28.10
C ARG A 672 44.98 -49.55 28.70
N TYR A 673 45.90 -48.71 29.13
CA TYR A 673 47.11 -49.15 29.76
C TYR A 673 47.01 -49.38 31.28
N MET A 674 46.17 -48.59 31.97
CA MET A 674 45.94 -48.81 33.40
C MET A 674 44.95 -49.96 33.67
N GLY A 675 44.12 -50.35 32.70
CA GLY A 675 43.21 -51.51 32.80
C GLY A 675 43.92 -52.85 32.71
N THR A 676 45.06 -52.93 31.99
CA THR A 676 45.89 -54.19 31.86
C THR A 676 46.80 -54.44 33.04
N GLU A 677 47.11 -53.49 33.91
CA GLU A 677 47.90 -53.69 35.13
C GLU A 677 47.05 -54.16 36.33
N ARG A 678 45.69 -54.07 36.27
CA ARG A 678 44.78 -54.55 37.32
C ARG A 678 44.37 -56.03 37.17
N GLU A 679 44.57 -56.62 35.99
CA GLU A 679 44.31 -58.07 35.77
C GLU A 679 45.53 -58.95 35.99
N GLU A 680 46.73 -58.39 36.22
CA GLU A 680 47.99 -59.17 36.51
C GLU A 680 48.49 -58.97 37.95
N ALA A 681 47.73 -58.40 38.86
CA ALA A 681 48.03 -58.31 40.30
C ALA A 681 47.03 -59.25 41.11
#